data_76f8b93338253ab88b9b1f2f9dfac173
#
_entry.id   76f8b93338253ab88b9b1f2f9dfac173
#
_cell.length_a   1.000
_cell.length_b   1.000
_cell.length_c   1.000
_cell.angle_alpha   90.00
_cell.angle_beta   90.00
_cell.angle_gamma   90.00
#
_symmetry.space_group_name_H-M   'P 1'
#
loop_
_entity.id
_entity.type
_entity.pdbx_description
1 polymer ?
#
loop_
_entity_poly.entity_id
_entity_poly.type
_entity_poly.pdbx_seq_one_letter_code
_entity_poly.pdbx_strand_id
1 'polypeptide(L)'
;MTYFVTGATGFIGRHLVASLLNRDEDIYVLVREGSKDKLSALMDTWGPSAQARVHPVLGDLAQPRLGLGDGEVAQLTAVGITHFFHLAAVYDMTADDERNRIANVDGTRHAVQLANELDAGTFHHTSSIAVAGKYKGLFREDMFDEGQKLDHPYYRTKFESEKIARSQTEMPWRVYRPAIVVGNSQTGEMDKIDGPYYFFTAIKKLRHYLPGWFPLVGPELGYTNIVPVDFVANAMDHIAHQPGLDGQAFHLTNPKSQRSGEVMNAFAAAAHAPQMSIRIDSKLLKALPKGTIGMLMALPAAKGVRNAVLADFGIPAEVIGHIALTPQFDTRDTERALKGSGIEVPPLSSYAPKLWDYWERNLDPDLFKDRSFEGAVNGKTVLITGASSGIGRAAALKIARAGGIPLLVARSADKLQETQREIEDIGGTAFSYTADVSEPDSVDALVEKVLADHPTVDILVNNAGRSIRRSVALSYDRFHDFERTIKLNYLGTIKLIMGFLPHMRQRRSGHVINVSSIGVQTNPPRFSAYVASKAALDAWTRVVGSESISDNVHFTTIHMPLVRTPMIAPTKIYDSFPTISPDEAADLICEAIRAKPKHLGTRLGTFGEVAYTLAPKAVDQILSAAYKVFPDSAASKGTADPNEHASTEQVALAHLMRGVHW
;
A
#
# COMPACT_ATOMS: atom_id res chain seq x y z
N MET A 1 28.96 -20.50 -33.17
CA MET A 1 27.67 -20.93 -32.54
C MET A 1 26.64 -19.85 -32.79
N THR A 2 25.38 -20.19 -32.89
CA THR A 2 24.32 -19.21 -33.15
C THR A 2 23.15 -19.50 -32.23
N TYR A 3 22.57 -18.47 -31.65
CA TYR A 3 21.50 -18.61 -30.67
C TYR A 3 20.16 -18.14 -31.24
N PHE A 4 19.09 -18.87 -30.91
CA PHE A 4 17.73 -18.39 -31.08
C PHE A 4 17.08 -18.34 -29.69
N VAL A 5 16.53 -17.15 -29.31
CA VAL A 5 16.01 -16.91 -27.96
C VAL A 5 14.57 -16.40 -28.01
N THR A 6 13.64 -17.13 -27.42
CA THR A 6 12.30 -16.63 -27.16
C THR A 6 12.22 -16.06 -25.74
N GLY A 7 11.49 -14.98 -25.56
CA GLY A 7 11.33 -14.35 -24.24
C GLY A 7 12.53 -13.50 -23.78
N ALA A 8 13.38 -13.06 -24.70
CA ALA A 8 14.57 -12.25 -24.42
C ALA A 8 14.27 -10.91 -23.74
N THR A 9 13.08 -10.32 -23.96
CA THR A 9 12.65 -9.09 -23.28
C THR A 9 12.07 -9.32 -21.89
N GLY A 10 11.94 -10.60 -21.47
CA GLY A 10 11.51 -10.99 -20.13
C GLY A 10 12.63 -10.89 -19.09
N PHE A 11 12.28 -11.08 -17.80
CA PHE A 11 13.21 -10.88 -16.70
C PHE A 11 14.47 -11.77 -16.77
N ILE A 12 14.31 -13.10 -16.90
CA ILE A 12 15.45 -14.01 -17.07
C ILE A 12 16.10 -13.81 -18.44
N GLY A 13 15.28 -13.64 -19.49
CA GLY A 13 15.76 -13.58 -20.86
C GLY A 13 16.74 -12.44 -21.14
N ARG A 14 16.46 -11.23 -20.59
CA ARG A 14 17.39 -10.09 -20.80
C ARG A 14 18.75 -10.30 -20.13
N HIS A 15 18.79 -10.98 -18.98
CA HIS A 15 20.04 -11.32 -18.31
C HIS A 15 20.78 -12.46 -19.02
N LEU A 16 20.04 -13.44 -19.58
CA LEU A 16 20.65 -14.49 -20.38
C LEU A 16 21.26 -13.93 -21.66
N VAL A 17 20.55 -13.08 -22.40
CA VAL A 17 21.10 -12.42 -23.60
C VAL A 17 22.35 -11.61 -23.25
N ALA A 18 22.32 -10.86 -22.13
CA ALA A 18 23.50 -10.13 -21.67
C ALA A 18 24.68 -11.07 -21.34
N SER A 19 24.43 -12.26 -20.80
CA SER A 19 25.46 -13.28 -20.57
C SER A 19 26.00 -13.87 -21.90
N LEU A 20 25.12 -14.23 -22.84
CA LEU A 20 25.47 -14.77 -24.16
C LEU A 20 26.28 -13.76 -25.00
N LEU A 21 26.04 -12.45 -24.84
CA LEU A 21 26.82 -11.40 -25.52
C LEU A 21 28.31 -11.37 -25.13
N ASN A 22 28.70 -11.98 -24.00
CA ASN A 22 30.13 -12.18 -23.67
C ASN A 22 30.82 -13.22 -24.56
N ARG A 23 30.05 -13.96 -25.35
CA ARG A 23 30.51 -14.88 -26.40
C ARG A 23 30.39 -14.15 -27.73
N ASP A 24 31.34 -14.33 -28.63
CA ASP A 24 31.39 -13.61 -29.91
C ASP A 24 30.48 -14.20 -31.00
N GLU A 25 29.20 -14.41 -30.67
CA GLU A 25 28.24 -15.15 -31.48
C GLU A 25 26.97 -14.35 -31.76
N ASP A 26 26.25 -14.66 -32.85
CA ASP A 26 24.99 -14.00 -33.19
C ASP A 26 23.81 -14.55 -32.40
N ILE A 27 22.90 -13.66 -32.00
CA ILE A 27 21.70 -13.96 -31.18
C ILE A 27 20.44 -13.49 -31.93
N TYR A 28 19.62 -14.43 -32.35
CA TYR A 28 18.32 -14.18 -32.96
C TYR A 28 17.25 -14.17 -31.87
N VAL A 29 16.51 -13.08 -31.77
CA VAL A 29 15.57 -12.84 -30.67
C VAL A 29 14.15 -12.74 -31.19
N LEU A 30 13.29 -13.73 -30.81
CA LEU A 30 11.87 -13.63 -31.11
C LEU A 30 11.21 -12.49 -30.32
N VAL A 31 10.60 -11.56 -31.02
CA VAL A 31 9.93 -10.40 -30.43
C VAL A 31 8.60 -10.12 -31.12
N ARG A 32 7.56 -9.78 -30.33
CA ARG A 32 6.28 -9.31 -30.88
C ARG A 32 6.40 -7.86 -31.34
N GLU A 33 5.57 -7.46 -32.29
CA GLU A 33 5.54 -6.06 -32.81
C GLU A 33 5.50 -5.03 -31.67
N GLY A 34 4.58 -5.19 -30.72
CA GLY A 34 4.43 -4.28 -29.57
C GLY A 34 5.55 -4.33 -28.52
N SER A 35 6.60 -5.15 -28.75
CA SER A 35 7.76 -5.26 -27.84
C SER A 35 9.07 -4.85 -28.50
N LYS A 36 9.04 -4.33 -29.72
CA LYS A 36 10.23 -3.86 -30.46
C LYS A 36 10.96 -2.74 -29.72
N ASP A 37 10.22 -1.73 -29.25
CA ASP A 37 10.81 -0.59 -28.56
C ASP A 37 11.48 -1.04 -27.25
N LYS A 38 10.88 -2.00 -26.54
CA LYS A 38 11.49 -2.59 -25.35
C LYS A 38 12.79 -3.31 -25.67
N LEU A 39 12.83 -4.06 -26.77
CA LEU A 39 14.07 -4.72 -27.22
C LEU A 39 15.13 -3.71 -27.60
N SER A 40 14.76 -2.66 -28.37
CA SER A 40 15.69 -1.58 -28.74
C SER A 40 16.33 -0.93 -27.52
N ALA A 41 15.53 -0.57 -26.52
CA ALA A 41 16.03 -0.01 -25.26
C ALA A 41 16.96 -0.97 -24.49
N LEU A 42 16.70 -2.28 -24.55
CA LEU A 42 17.59 -3.28 -23.96
C LEU A 42 18.90 -3.39 -24.73
N MET A 43 18.87 -3.36 -26.07
CA MET A 43 20.07 -3.37 -26.91
C MET A 43 20.98 -2.17 -26.61
N ASP A 44 20.40 -0.99 -26.40
CA ASP A 44 21.14 0.20 -25.97
C ASP A 44 21.83 0.00 -24.60
N THR A 45 21.14 -0.67 -23.68
CA THR A 45 21.68 -1.00 -22.35
C THR A 45 22.81 -2.05 -22.43
N TRP A 46 22.70 -3.02 -23.32
CA TRP A 46 23.74 -4.06 -23.52
C TRP A 46 24.96 -3.52 -24.28
N GLY A 47 24.85 -2.35 -24.91
CA GLY A 47 25.96 -1.65 -25.55
C GLY A 47 26.18 -1.98 -27.02
N PRO A 48 27.25 -1.45 -27.64
CA PRO A 48 27.49 -1.51 -29.09
C PRO A 48 27.57 -2.94 -29.65
N SER A 49 28.04 -3.90 -28.89
CA SER A 49 28.11 -5.31 -29.26
C SER A 49 26.71 -5.90 -29.53
N ALA A 50 25.69 -5.47 -28.78
CA ALA A 50 24.31 -5.92 -28.99
C ALA A 50 23.73 -5.38 -30.31
N GLN A 51 24.02 -4.14 -30.66
CA GLN A 51 23.56 -3.54 -31.94
C GLN A 51 24.08 -4.30 -33.16
N ALA A 52 25.24 -4.91 -33.06
CA ALA A 52 25.84 -5.67 -34.15
C ALA A 52 25.40 -7.13 -34.21
N ARG A 53 25.07 -7.74 -33.07
CA ARG A 53 24.92 -9.23 -32.96
C ARG A 53 23.55 -9.70 -32.48
N VAL A 54 22.66 -8.80 -32.02
CA VAL A 54 21.28 -9.16 -31.65
C VAL A 54 20.36 -8.85 -32.83
N HIS A 55 19.77 -9.89 -33.40
CA HIS A 55 18.93 -9.81 -34.60
C HIS A 55 17.46 -10.04 -34.20
N PRO A 56 16.60 -8.98 -34.24
CA PRO A 56 15.18 -9.13 -33.97
C PRO A 56 14.49 -10.02 -35.03
N VAL A 57 13.73 -11.00 -34.59
CA VAL A 57 12.86 -11.85 -35.41
C VAL A 57 11.42 -11.60 -34.96
N LEU A 58 10.59 -11.14 -35.88
CA LEU A 58 9.18 -10.86 -35.58
C LEU A 58 8.37 -12.16 -35.51
N GLY A 59 7.60 -12.31 -34.43
CA GLY A 59 6.75 -13.48 -34.30
C GLY A 59 5.89 -13.49 -33.04
N ASP A 60 5.06 -14.53 -32.92
CA ASP A 60 4.14 -14.72 -31.81
C ASP A 60 4.06 -16.20 -31.41
N LEU A 61 4.26 -16.49 -30.11
CA LEU A 61 4.17 -17.84 -29.53
C LEU A 61 2.82 -18.52 -29.77
N ALA A 62 1.75 -17.75 -29.87
CA ALA A 62 0.40 -18.28 -30.10
C ALA A 62 0.21 -18.85 -31.53
N GLN A 63 1.12 -18.55 -32.46
CA GLN A 63 1.02 -18.95 -33.85
C GLN A 63 1.90 -20.15 -34.16
N PRO A 64 1.47 -21.06 -35.08
CA PRO A 64 2.34 -22.10 -35.62
C PRO A 64 3.65 -21.52 -36.16
N ARG A 65 4.76 -22.25 -36.02
CA ARG A 65 6.11 -21.77 -36.39
C ARG A 65 6.48 -20.42 -35.72
N LEU A 66 5.87 -20.11 -34.59
CA LEU A 66 6.01 -18.82 -33.90
C LEU A 66 5.62 -17.60 -34.76
N GLY A 67 4.78 -17.81 -35.80
CA GLY A 67 4.36 -16.77 -36.74
C GLY A 67 5.36 -16.45 -37.85
N LEU A 68 6.45 -17.25 -38.01
CA LEU A 68 7.46 -17.07 -39.06
C LEU A 68 6.98 -17.61 -40.40
N GLY A 69 7.25 -16.87 -41.48
CA GLY A 69 7.02 -17.29 -42.86
C GLY A 69 8.16 -18.18 -43.40
N ASP A 70 7.93 -18.81 -44.56
CA ASP A 70 8.89 -19.71 -45.18
C ASP A 70 10.24 -19.04 -45.46
N GLY A 71 10.26 -17.75 -45.82
CA GLY A 71 11.48 -17.00 -46.08
C GLY A 71 12.33 -16.79 -44.82
N GLU A 72 11.70 -16.50 -43.70
CA GLU A 72 12.37 -16.28 -42.39
C GLU A 72 12.92 -17.61 -41.85
N VAL A 73 12.14 -18.71 -41.98
CA VAL A 73 12.57 -20.04 -41.61
C VAL A 73 13.79 -20.47 -42.46
N ALA A 74 13.76 -20.26 -43.78
CA ALA A 74 14.88 -20.57 -44.65
C ALA A 74 16.15 -19.77 -44.29
N GLN A 75 16.01 -18.48 -43.94
CA GLN A 75 17.14 -17.66 -43.47
C GLN A 75 17.75 -18.21 -42.20
N LEU A 76 16.92 -18.52 -41.17
CA LEU A 76 17.39 -19.08 -39.91
C LEU A 76 18.03 -20.47 -40.07
N THR A 77 17.48 -21.30 -40.94
CA THR A 77 18.07 -22.60 -41.28
C THR A 77 19.45 -22.43 -41.93
N ALA A 78 19.59 -21.45 -42.85
CA ALA A 78 20.88 -21.18 -43.49
C ALA A 78 21.95 -20.65 -42.54
N VAL A 79 21.54 -19.95 -41.50
CA VAL A 79 22.43 -19.45 -40.42
C VAL A 79 22.91 -20.60 -39.53
N GLY A 80 22.11 -21.63 -39.33
CA GLY A 80 22.45 -22.81 -38.51
C GLY A 80 22.36 -22.53 -37.01
N ILE A 81 21.18 -22.67 -36.44
CA ILE A 81 20.95 -22.44 -35.01
C ILE A 81 21.56 -23.57 -34.18
N THR A 82 22.56 -23.29 -33.37
CA THR A 82 23.22 -24.29 -32.51
C THR A 82 22.53 -24.46 -31.16
N HIS A 83 21.92 -23.37 -30.62
CA HIS A 83 21.21 -23.41 -29.35
C HIS A 83 19.88 -22.66 -29.48
N PHE A 84 18.77 -23.33 -29.21
CA PHE A 84 17.44 -22.75 -29.19
C PHE A 84 16.95 -22.59 -27.74
N PHE A 85 16.96 -21.36 -27.20
CA PHE A 85 16.52 -21.08 -25.86
C PHE A 85 15.05 -20.68 -25.84
N HIS A 86 14.21 -21.48 -25.19
CA HIS A 86 12.80 -21.20 -25.00
C HIS A 86 12.51 -20.75 -23.56
N LEU A 87 12.49 -19.41 -23.34
CA LEU A 87 12.19 -18.79 -22.04
C LEU A 87 10.81 -18.13 -22.01
N ALA A 88 10.23 -17.91 -23.17
CA ALA A 88 8.94 -17.23 -23.26
C ALA A 88 7.85 -18.06 -22.58
N ALA A 89 7.23 -17.47 -21.56
CA ALA A 89 6.11 -18.03 -20.83
C ALA A 89 5.34 -16.87 -20.14
N VAL A 90 4.06 -17.07 -19.89
CA VAL A 90 3.30 -16.18 -19.01
C VAL A 90 3.51 -16.66 -17.57
N TYR A 91 4.12 -15.78 -16.75
CA TYR A 91 4.17 -15.93 -15.31
C TYR A 91 3.19 -14.95 -14.69
N ASP A 92 1.94 -15.37 -14.54
CA ASP A 92 0.88 -14.62 -13.88
C ASP A 92 0.04 -15.59 -13.04
N MET A 93 0.20 -15.51 -11.72
CA MET A 93 -0.55 -16.36 -10.77
C MET A 93 -2.05 -16.01 -10.73
N THR A 94 -2.45 -14.91 -11.37
CA THR A 94 -3.84 -14.44 -11.44
C THR A 94 -4.48 -14.62 -12.82
N ALA A 95 -3.67 -15.03 -13.83
CA ALA A 95 -4.17 -15.29 -15.18
C ALA A 95 -5.08 -16.52 -15.21
N ASP A 96 -6.09 -16.49 -16.09
CA ASP A 96 -7.00 -17.60 -16.30
C ASP A 96 -6.31 -18.83 -16.94
N ASP A 97 -6.97 -19.98 -16.86
CA ASP A 97 -6.45 -21.26 -17.37
C ASP A 97 -6.15 -21.21 -18.86
N GLU A 98 -6.98 -20.57 -19.67
CA GLU A 98 -6.85 -20.54 -21.13
C GLU A 98 -5.65 -19.73 -21.57
N ARG A 99 -5.45 -18.54 -21.00
CA ARG A 99 -4.29 -17.68 -21.29
C ARG A 99 -2.98 -18.34 -20.91
N ASN A 100 -2.94 -19.01 -19.75
CA ASN A 100 -1.77 -19.79 -19.32
C ASN A 100 -1.51 -20.97 -20.28
N ARG A 101 -2.55 -21.66 -20.76
CA ARG A 101 -2.44 -22.79 -21.67
C ARG A 101 -1.85 -22.36 -23.03
N ILE A 102 -2.43 -21.34 -23.66
CA ILE A 102 -1.97 -20.86 -24.97
C ILE A 102 -0.51 -20.43 -24.91
N ALA A 103 -0.13 -19.62 -23.92
CA ALA A 103 1.23 -19.10 -23.85
C ALA A 103 2.27 -20.14 -23.46
N ASN A 104 1.95 -21.02 -22.50
CA ASN A 104 2.93 -21.94 -21.93
C ASN A 104 2.95 -23.31 -22.65
N VAL A 105 1.79 -23.86 -23.00
CA VAL A 105 1.70 -25.21 -23.57
C VAL A 105 1.79 -25.16 -25.10
N ASP A 106 0.88 -24.40 -25.74
CA ASP A 106 0.86 -24.32 -27.20
C ASP A 106 2.09 -23.60 -27.72
N GLY A 107 2.50 -22.49 -27.02
CA GLY A 107 3.76 -21.78 -27.35
C GLY A 107 5.00 -22.68 -27.28
N THR A 108 5.10 -23.58 -26.30
CA THR A 108 6.20 -24.56 -26.23
C THR A 108 6.11 -25.55 -27.36
N ARG A 109 4.93 -26.04 -27.74
CA ARG A 109 4.74 -26.94 -28.87
C ARG A 109 5.21 -26.28 -30.17
N HIS A 110 4.82 -25.06 -30.43
CA HIS A 110 5.24 -24.31 -31.61
C HIS A 110 6.76 -24.05 -31.62
N ALA A 111 7.34 -23.77 -30.43
CA ALA A 111 8.79 -23.57 -30.32
C ALA A 111 9.59 -24.87 -30.62
N VAL A 112 9.14 -26.00 -30.11
CA VAL A 112 9.76 -27.33 -30.43
C VAL A 112 9.63 -27.66 -31.92
N GLN A 113 8.44 -27.41 -32.51
CA GLN A 113 8.24 -27.64 -33.95
C GLN A 113 9.16 -26.77 -34.80
N LEU A 114 9.28 -25.49 -34.49
CA LEU A 114 10.19 -24.59 -35.21
C LEU A 114 11.65 -25.02 -35.00
N ALA A 115 12.07 -25.37 -33.79
CA ALA A 115 13.43 -25.78 -33.51
C ALA A 115 13.82 -27.04 -34.29
N ASN A 116 12.92 -28.02 -34.44
CA ASN A 116 13.11 -29.20 -35.29
C ASN A 116 13.21 -28.82 -36.77
N GLU A 117 12.34 -27.92 -37.27
CA GLU A 117 12.36 -27.45 -38.66
C GLU A 117 13.65 -26.68 -39.00
N LEU A 118 14.24 -25.97 -38.03
CA LEU A 118 15.52 -25.27 -38.17
C LEU A 118 16.74 -26.20 -38.01
N ASP A 119 16.55 -27.47 -37.74
CA ASP A 119 17.62 -28.42 -37.39
C ASP A 119 18.53 -27.89 -36.28
N ALA A 120 17.91 -27.36 -35.22
CA ALA A 120 18.63 -26.75 -34.11
C ALA A 120 19.45 -27.77 -33.33
N GLY A 121 20.67 -27.37 -32.93
CA GLY A 121 21.61 -28.31 -32.28
C GLY A 121 21.15 -28.78 -30.91
N THR A 122 20.64 -27.89 -30.05
CA THR A 122 20.09 -28.23 -28.70
C THR A 122 18.94 -27.32 -28.32
N PHE A 123 17.86 -27.89 -27.80
CA PHE A 123 16.70 -27.18 -27.28
C PHE A 123 16.82 -26.98 -25.77
N HIS A 124 16.85 -25.71 -25.33
CA HIS A 124 16.94 -25.31 -23.93
C HIS A 124 15.60 -24.80 -23.43
N HIS A 125 14.93 -25.59 -22.58
CA HIS A 125 13.61 -25.23 -22.05
C HIS A 125 13.68 -24.67 -20.64
N THR A 126 13.17 -23.44 -20.44
CA THR A 126 13.02 -22.86 -19.11
C THR A 126 11.70 -23.26 -18.50
N SER A 127 11.74 -24.28 -17.66
CA SER A 127 10.65 -24.79 -16.85
C SER A 127 10.54 -24.01 -15.50
N SER A 128 10.23 -24.69 -14.41
CA SER A 128 10.18 -24.15 -13.05
C SER A 128 10.17 -25.29 -12.03
N ILE A 129 10.63 -25.05 -10.81
CA ILE A 129 10.40 -25.97 -9.69
C ILE A 129 8.90 -26.24 -9.43
N ALA A 130 8.01 -25.41 -9.98
CA ALA A 130 6.55 -25.58 -9.90
C ALA A 130 6.07 -26.94 -10.45
N VAL A 131 6.81 -27.60 -11.34
CA VAL A 131 6.51 -28.94 -11.87
C VAL A 131 6.45 -30.01 -10.77
N ALA A 132 7.14 -29.82 -9.67
CA ALA A 132 7.09 -30.70 -8.51
C ALA A 132 5.76 -30.62 -7.73
N GLY A 133 4.93 -29.61 -7.98
CA GLY A 133 3.61 -29.45 -7.38
C GLY A 133 3.61 -29.66 -5.86
N LYS A 134 2.74 -30.53 -5.37
CA LYS A 134 2.63 -30.91 -3.95
C LYS A 134 3.34 -32.25 -3.63
N TYR A 135 4.44 -32.54 -4.31
CA TYR A 135 5.26 -33.70 -3.98
C TYR A 135 5.73 -33.62 -2.52
N LYS A 136 5.78 -34.77 -1.84
CA LYS A 136 6.23 -34.83 -0.43
C LYS A 136 7.61 -35.42 -0.34
N GLY A 137 8.57 -34.63 0.08
CA GLY A 137 9.96 -35.04 0.25
C GLY A 137 10.92 -34.37 -0.72
N LEU A 138 12.03 -35.03 -1.02
CA LEU A 138 13.10 -34.53 -1.89
C LEU A 138 12.74 -34.81 -3.33
N PHE A 139 12.51 -33.79 -4.14
CA PHE A 139 12.30 -33.89 -5.59
C PHE A 139 13.64 -33.76 -6.28
N ARG A 140 14.10 -34.84 -6.91
CA ARG A 140 15.41 -34.91 -7.58
C ARG A 140 15.32 -34.35 -9.00
N GLU A 141 16.47 -34.05 -9.57
CA GLU A 141 16.58 -33.46 -10.92
C GLU A 141 16.15 -34.45 -12.01
N ASP A 142 16.37 -35.73 -11.79
CA ASP A 142 15.93 -36.83 -12.68
C ASP A 142 14.43 -37.12 -12.62
N MET A 143 13.73 -36.67 -11.57
CA MET A 143 12.29 -36.88 -11.37
C MET A 143 11.47 -35.91 -12.23
N PHE A 144 10.29 -36.37 -12.66
CA PHE A 144 9.37 -35.55 -13.42
C PHE A 144 7.90 -35.87 -13.12
N ASP A 145 7.37 -37.01 -13.63
CA ASP A 145 5.97 -37.43 -13.44
C ASP A 145 5.88 -38.47 -12.33
N GLU A 146 5.74 -37.99 -11.10
CA GLU A 146 5.68 -38.81 -9.88
C GLU A 146 4.26 -38.90 -9.31
N GLY A 147 3.25 -38.57 -10.12
CA GLY A 147 1.85 -38.51 -9.67
C GLY A 147 1.56 -37.37 -8.69
N GLN A 148 2.36 -36.33 -8.64
CA GLN A 148 2.21 -35.17 -7.78
C GLN A 148 0.97 -34.36 -8.14
N LYS A 149 0.30 -33.79 -7.11
CA LYS A 149 -0.87 -32.92 -7.33
C LYS A 149 -0.44 -31.57 -7.86
N LEU A 150 -1.05 -31.14 -8.97
CA LEU A 150 -0.83 -29.88 -9.65
C LEU A 150 -2.11 -29.02 -9.55
N ASP A 151 -2.41 -28.51 -8.36
CA ASP A 151 -3.70 -27.84 -8.06
C ASP A 151 -3.82 -26.44 -8.69
N HIS A 152 -2.72 -25.85 -9.13
CA HIS A 152 -2.72 -24.50 -9.70
C HIS A 152 -2.51 -24.52 -11.22
N PRO A 153 -3.20 -23.66 -12.01
CA PRO A 153 -3.04 -23.60 -13.47
C PRO A 153 -1.60 -23.45 -13.93
N TYR A 154 -0.86 -22.58 -13.29
CA TYR A 154 0.57 -22.37 -13.58
C TYR A 154 1.41 -23.64 -13.39
N TYR A 155 1.14 -24.45 -12.35
CA TYR A 155 1.86 -25.72 -12.13
C TYR A 155 1.55 -26.74 -13.21
N ARG A 156 0.28 -26.86 -13.61
CA ARG A 156 -0.17 -27.75 -14.70
C ARG A 156 0.48 -27.36 -16.03
N THR A 157 0.40 -26.08 -16.41
CA THR A 157 0.93 -25.64 -17.70
C THR A 157 2.44 -25.72 -17.78
N LYS A 158 3.17 -25.47 -16.69
CA LYS A 158 4.63 -25.69 -16.63
C LYS A 158 4.99 -27.16 -16.72
N PHE A 159 4.23 -28.04 -16.07
CA PHE A 159 4.41 -29.47 -16.18
C PHE A 159 4.15 -29.96 -17.63
N GLU A 160 3.05 -29.55 -18.25
CA GLU A 160 2.71 -29.92 -19.63
C GLU A 160 3.74 -29.40 -20.64
N SER A 161 4.21 -28.16 -20.47
CA SER A 161 5.26 -27.58 -21.34
C SER A 161 6.59 -28.36 -21.22
N GLU A 162 7.00 -28.71 -20.00
CA GLU A 162 8.21 -29.54 -19.82
C GLU A 162 8.03 -30.93 -20.40
N LYS A 163 6.83 -31.52 -20.28
CA LYS A 163 6.53 -32.82 -20.90
C LYS A 163 6.71 -32.79 -22.43
N ILE A 164 6.26 -31.70 -23.08
CA ILE A 164 6.46 -31.51 -24.54
C ILE A 164 7.95 -31.44 -24.88
N ALA A 165 8.71 -30.62 -24.13
CA ALA A 165 10.15 -30.49 -24.37
C ALA A 165 10.92 -31.81 -24.18
N ARG A 166 10.54 -32.64 -23.21
CA ARG A 166 11.16 -33.95 -22.94
C ARG A 166 10.73 -35.04 -23.89
N SER A 167 9.53 -34.98 -24.45
CA SER A 167 8.98 -36.04 -25.30
C SER A 167 9.41 -35.94 -26.77
N GLN A 168 9.98 -34.83 -27.18
CA GLN A 168 10.55 -34.70 -28.53
C GLN A 168 11.86 -35.52 -28.63
N THR A 169 12.13 -36.11 -29.77
CA THR A 169 13.23 -37.03 -29.99
C THR A 169 14.15 -36.62 -31.13
N GLU A 170 13.83 -35.54 -31.84
CA GLU A 170 14.56 -35.14 -33.05
C GLU A 170 15.85 -34.37 -32.77
N MET A 171 15.94 -33.71 -31.62
CA MET A 171 17.13 -32.97 -31.19
C MET A 171 17.42 -33.16 -29.69
N PRO A 172 18.68 -32.98 -29.25
CA PRO A 172 19.02 -32.91 -27.83
C PRO A 172 18.24 -31.82 -27.10
N TRP A 173 17.90 -32.07 -25.82
CA TRP A 173 17.24 -31.10 -24.99
C TRP A 173 17.87 -30.98 -23.60
N ARG A 174 17.73 -29.79 -22.98
CA ARG A 174 18.07 -29.51 -21.59
C ARG A 174 16.95 -28.68 -20.94
N VAL A 175 16.60 -29.05 -19.72
CA VAL A 175 15.53 -28.36 -18.96
C VAL A 175 16.14 -27.66 -17.77
N TYR A 176 15.75 -26.41 -17.56
CA TYR A 176 16.14 -25.61 -16.42
C TYR A 176 14.91 -25.33 -15.55
N ARG A 177 15.00 -25.62 -14.25
CA ARG A 177 13.93 -25.44 -13.27
C ARG A 177 14.33 -24.40 -12.24
N PRO A 178 14.22 -23.08 -12.55
CA PRO A 178 14.51 -22.06 -11.58
C PRO A 178 13.54 -22.11 -10.39
N ALA A 179 14.05 -21.74 -9.22
CA ALA A 179 13.26 -21.44 -8.03
C ALA A 179 12.52 -20.11 -8.18
N ILE A 180 12.07 -19.50 -7.10
CA ILE A 180 11.51 -18.13 -7.10
C ILE A 180 12.65 -17.18 -7.45
N VAL A 181 12.61 -16.61 -8.65
CA VAL A 181 13.66 -15.73 -9.14
C VAL A 181 13.43 -14.33 -8.63
N VAL A 182 14.42 -13.79 -7.92
CA VAL A 182 14.43 -12.42 -7.41
C VAL A 182 15.40 -11.55 -8.19
N GLY A 183 15.48 -10.27 -7.85
CA GLY A 183 16.31 -9.28 -8.54
C GLY A 183 17.79 -9.65 -8.59
N ASN A 184 18.53 -8.91 -9.39
CA ASN A 184 19.95 -9.09 -9.60
C ASN A 184 20.74 -8.90 -8.30
N SER A 185 21.62 -9.83 -7.96
CA SER A 185 22.38 -9.80 -6.70
C SER A 185 23.40 -8.67 -6.63
N GLN A 186 23.79 -8.10 -7.76
CA GLN A 186 24.77 -7.02 -7.82
C GLN A 186 24.13 -5.62 -7.84
N THR A 187 23.02 -5.46 -8.58
CA THR A 187 22.37 -4.17 -8.80
C THR A 187 21.08 -4.00 -8.01
N GLY A 188 20.45 -5.10 -7.56
CA GLY A 188 19.11 -5.10 -6.97
C GLY A 188 17.99 -5.00 -8.00
N GLU A 189 18.29 -4.82 -9.28
CA GLU A 189 17.30 -4.63 -10.35
C GLU A 189 16.26 -5.75 -10.36
N MET A 190 14.99 -5.38 -10.38
CA MET A 190 13.84 -6.27 -10.47
C MET A 190 12.81 -5.71 -11.44
N ASP A 191 11.93 -6.56 -11.97
CA ASP A 191 11.01 -6.21 -13.05
C ASP A 191 9.64 -5.73 -12.54
N LYS A 192 9.14 -6.37 -11.50
CA LYS A 192 7.80 -6.13 -10.94
C LYS A 192 7.70 -6.56 -9.48
N ILE A 193 6.61 -6.16 -8.85
CA ILE A 193 6.28 -6.60 -7.49
C ILE A 193 5.57 -7.96 -7.57
N ASP A 194 6.30 -9.03 -7.30
CA ASP A 194 5.76 -10.40 -7.18
C ASP A 194 6.54 -11.20 -6.11
N GLY A 195 6.12 -12.44 -5.85
CA GLY A 195 6.79 -13.32 -4.89
C GLY A 195 7.01 -12.66 -3.53
N PRO A 196 8.25 -12.62 -3.00
CA PRO A 196 8.52 -12.05 -1.68
C PRO A 196 8.33 -10.53 -1.60
N TYR A 197 8.29 -9.81 -2.72
CA TYR A 197 8.17 -8.35 -2.75
C TYR A 197 6.81 -7.82 -2.30
N TYR A 198 5.76 -8.65 -2.33
CA TYR A 198 4.46 -8.29 -1.73
C TYR A 198 4.58 -7.91 -0.24
N PHE A 199 5.59 -8.42 0.45
CA PHE A 199 5.82 -8.10 1.87
C PHE A 199 6.59 -6.79 2.10
N PHE A 200 7.18 -6.20 1.07
CA PHE A 200 8.00 -4.99 1.23
C PHE A 200 7.18 -3.81 1.72
N THR A 201 5.95 -3.64 1.23
CA THR A 201 5.02 -2.61 1.74
C THR A 201 4.70 -2.83 3.22
N ALA A 202 4.51 -4.09 3.64
CA ALA A 202 4.27 -4.43 5.05
C ALA A 202 5.50 -4.13 5.92
N ILE A 203 6.69 -4.52 5.47
CA ILE A 203 7.97 -4.24 6.14
C ILE A 203 8.20 -2.73 6.28
N LYS A 204 7.93 -1.95 5.23
CA LYS A 204 7.99 -0.49 5.24
C LYS A 204 7.07 0.14 6.30
N LYS A 205 5.82 -0.33 6.39
CA LYS A 205 4.87 0.11 7.42
C LYS A 205 5.36 -0.24 8.82
N LEU A 206 5.83 -1.47 9.03
CA LEU A 206 6.39 -1.88 10.34
C LEU A 206 7.58 -1.00 10.74
N ARG A 207 8.50 -0.70 9.83
CA ARG A 207 9.61 0.23 10.06
C ARG A 207 9.15 1.63 10.47
N HIS A 208 8.03 2.08 9.89
CA HIS A 208 7.48 3.41 10.18
C HIS A 208 6.87 3.50 11.59
N TYR A 209 6.17 2.46 12.03
CA TYR A 209 5.42 2.49 13.30
C TYR A 209 6.18 1.92 14.49
N LEU A 210 7.18 1.06 14.27
CA LEU A 210 7.89 0.34 15.32
C LEU A 210 9.40 0.54 15.17
N PRO A 211 10.15 0.68 16.30
CA PRO A 211 11.60 0.73 16.23
C PRO A 211 12.18 -0.63 15.81
N GLY A 212 13.33 -0.64 15.12
CA GLY A 212 13.94 -1.85 14.56
C GLY A 212 14.27 -2.95 15.60
N TRP A 213 14.47 -2.58 16.88
CA TRP A 213 14.71 -3.52 17.98
C TRP A 213 13.44 -4.18 18.54
N PHE A 214 12.24 -3.75 18.11
CA PHE A 214 10.98 -4.29 18.65
C PHE A 214 10.79 -5.75 18.24
N PRO A 215 10.61 -6.70 19.20
CA PRO A 215 10.47 -8.11 18.89
C PRO A 215 9.09 -8.39 18.29
N LEU A 216 9.06 -8.97 17.08
CA LEU A 216 7.81 -9.42 16.46
C LEU A 216 7.60 -10.91 16.68
N VAL A 217 6.33 -11.28 16.82
CA VAL A 217 5.87 -12.67 16.75
C VAL A 217 5.23 -12.87 15.38
N GLY A 218 5.68 -13.85 14.61
CA GLY A 218 5.16 -14.11 13.28
C GLY A 218 4.99 -15.60 12.97
N PRO A 219 4.22 -15.94 11.91
CA PRO A 219 4.05 -17.31 11.50
C PRO A 219 5.28 -17.82 10.74
N GLU A 220 5.70 -19.06 11.02
CA GLU A 220 6.58 -19.82 10.17
C GLU A 220 5.72 -20.62 9.17
N LEU A 221 5.73 -20.20 7.91
CA LEU A 221 4.85 -20.78 6.87
C LEU A 221 5.42 -22.07 6.26
N GLY A 222 6.72 -22.32 6.42
CA GLY A 222 7.41 -23.49 5.89
C GLY A 222 8.67 -23.14 5.12
N TYR A 223 9.06 -24.03 4.19
CA TYR A 223 10.24 -23.82 3.37
C TYR A 223 9.90 -23.05 2.10
N THR A 224 10.85 -22.25 1.64
CA THR A 224 10.85 -21.56 0.35
C THR A 224 12.21 -21.71 -0.30
N ASN A 225 12.32 -21.32 -1.55
CA ASN A 225 13.60 -21.30 -2.26
C ASN A 225 13.62 -20.09 -3.18
N ILE A 226 14.58 -19.19 -2.98
CA ILE A 226 14.75 -17.98 -3.78
C ILE A 226 16.18 -17.90 -4.29
N VAL A 227 16.34 -17.44 -5.53
CA VAL A 227 17.62 -17.27 -6.21
C VAL A 227 17.65 -15.96 -7.00
N PRO A 228 18.79 -15.27 -7.10
CA PRO A 228 18.88 -14.05 -7.90
C PRO A 228 18.95 -14.39 -9.40
N VAL A 229 18.45 -13.47 -10.24
CA VAL A 229 18.33 -13.66 -11.69
C VAL A 229 19.68 -13.83 -12.39
N ASP A 230 20.71 -13.16 -11.92
CA ASP A 230 22.09 -13.27 -12.45
C ASP A 230 22.67 -14.67 -12.24
N PHE A 231 22.42 -15.31 -11.09
CA PHE A 231 22.74 -16.72 -10.91
C PHE A 231 22.03 -17.60 -11.94
N VAL A 232 20.71 -17.41 -12.13
CA VAL A 232 19.93 -18.23 -13.07
C VAL A 232 20.46 -18.08 -14.50
N ALA A 233 20.68 -16.85 -14.95
CA ALA A 233 21.15 -16.56 -16.31
C ALA A 233 22.56 -17.13 -16.54
N ASN A 234 23.48 -16.91 -15.62
CA ASN A 234 24.87 -17.40 -15.72
C ASN A 234 24.93 -18.95 -15.67
N ALA A 235 24.11 -19.58 -14.81
CA ALA A 235 24.02 -21.02 -14.73
C ALA A 235 23.46 -21.61 -16.02
N MET A 236 22.42 -21.02 -16.60
CA MET A 236 21.84 -21.44 -17.89
C MET A 236 22.87 -21.32 -19.02
N ASP A 237 23.58 -20.21 -19.12
CA ASP A 237 24.62 -19.99 -20.11
C ASP A 237 25.75 -21.04 -19.94
N HIS A 238 26.28 -21.21 -18.73
CA HIS A 238 27.36 -22.18 -18.48
C HIS A 238 26.94 -23.62 -18.82
N ILE A 239 25.78 -24.08 -18.29
CA ILE A 239 25.28 -25.43 -18.51
C ILE A 239 24.98 -25.68 -20.02
N ALA A 240 24.46 -24.65 -20.72
CA ALA A 240 24.16 -24.78 -22.15
C ALA A 240 25.40 -25.16 -22.99
N HIS A 241 26.59 -24.76 -22.56
CA HIS A 241 27.85 -24.96 -23.30
C HIS A 241 28.70 -26.12 -22.76
N GLN A 242 28.22 -26.84 -21.73
CA GLN A 242 28.91 -28.04 -21.24
C GLN A 242 28.54 -29.27 -22.12
N PRO A 243 29.51 -30.11 -22.54
CA PRO A 243 29.23 -31.33 -23.28
C PRO A 243 28.63 -32.41 -22.36
N GLY A 244 27.84 -33.32 -22.95
CA GLY A 244 27.39 -34.53 -22.27
C GLY A 244 26.26 -34.33 -21.25
N LEU A 245 25.56 -33.20 -21.31
CA LEU A 245 24.45 -32.85 -20.40
C LEU A 245 23.07 -32.94 -21.06
N ASP A 246 22.99 -33.53 -22.25
CA ASP A 246 21.74 -33.66 -23.00
C ASP A 246 20.78 -34.64 -22.33
N GLY A 247 19.48 -34.39 -22.43
CA GLY A 247 18.44 -35.19 -21.79
C GLY A 247 18.32 -35.01 -20.30
N GLN A 248 18.96 -34.00 -19.72
CA GLN A 248 18.95 -33.73 -18.28
C GLN A 248 18.14 -32.48 -17.92
N ALA A 249 17.64 -32.49 -16.68
CA ALA A 249 17.00 -31.31 -16.05
C ALA A 249 17.85 -30.82 -14.88
N PHE A 250 17.91 -29.52 -14.71
CA PHE A 250 18.74 -28.83 -13.73
C PHE A 250 17.89 -27.97 -12.80
N HIS A 251 18.01 -28.15 -11.48
CA HIS A 251 17.36 -27.33 -10.49
C HIS A 251 18.18 -26.07 -10.18
N LEU A 252 17.83 -24.95 -10.79
CA LEU A 252 18.47 -23.67 -10.51
C LEU A 252 17.89 -23.09 -9.23
N THR A 253 18.24 -23.72 -8.12
CA THR A 253 17.72 -23.45 -6.79
C THR A 253 18.85 -23.20 -5.80
N ASN A 254 18.52 -22.61 -4.66
CA ASN A 254 19.47 -22.55 -3.55
C ASN A 254 19.62 -23.97 -2.95
N PRO A 255 20.84 -24.54 -2.88
CA PRO A 255 21.07 -25.87 -2.31
C PRO A 255 20.63 -25.98 -0.85
N LYS A 256 20.66 -24.88 -0.13
CA LYS A 256 20.17 -24.81 1.26
C LYS A 256 18.72 -24.31 1.25
N SER A 257 17.79 -25.19 1.61
CA SER A 257 16.39 -24.80 1.81
C SER A 257 16.28 -23.68 2.83
N GLN A 258 15.61 -22.60 2.45
CA GLN A 258 15.40 -21.42 3.29
C GLN A 258 14.04 -21.51 3.99
N ARG A 259 13.95 -21.13 5.25
CA ARG A 259 12.65 -20.95 5.91
C ARG A 259 12.04 -19.61 5.51
N SER A 260 10.72 -19.59 5.27
CA SER A 260 10.02 -18.36 4.90
C SER A 260 10.24 -17.22 5.89
N GLY A 261 10.25 -17.52 7.20
CA GLY A 261 10.55 -16.54 8.24
C GLY A 261 12.00 -16.01 8.21
N GLU A 262 12.96 -16.80 7.76
CA GLU A 262 14.35 -16.35 7.57
C GLU A 262 14.48 -15.38 6.40
N VAL A 263 13.81 -15.68 5.29
CA VAL A 263 13.74 -14.80 4.13
C VAL A 263 13.11 -13.46 4.49
N MET A 264 11.98 -13.49 5.24
CA MET A 264 11.33 -12.28 5.71
C MET A 264 12.22 -11.45 6.65
N ASN A 265 12.93 -12.12 7.57
CA ASN A 265 13.85 -11.44 8.48
C ASN A 265 15.06 -10.83 7.73
N ALA A 266 15.55 -11.48 6.67
CA ALA A 266 16.62 -10.92 5.84
C ALA A 266 16.18 -9.60 5.17
N PHE A 267 14.96 -9.54 4.64
CA PHE A 267 14.40 -8.30 4.08
C PHE A 267 14.07 -7.26 5.16
N ALA A 268 13.55 -7.68 6.31
CA ALA A 268 13.32 -6.78 7.43
C ALA A 268 14.63 -6.14 7.95
N ALA A 269 15.70 -6.93 8.05
CA ALA A 269 17.03 -6.43 8.39
C ALA A 269 17.55 -5.43 7.35
N ALA A 270 17.41 -5.75 6.06
CA ALA A 270 17.78 -4.86 4.94
C ALA A 270 17.02 -3.51 5.01
N ALA A 271 15.77 -3.54 5.44
CA ALA A 271 14.91 -2.38 5.61
C ALA A 271 15.14 -1.61 6.92
N HIS A 272 16.00 -2.07 7.83
CA HIS A 272 16.10 -1.59 9.22
C HIS A 272 14.77 -1.67 9.99
N ALA A 273 13.93 -2.65 9.66
CA ALA A 273 12.63 -2.89 10.27
C ALA A 273 12.72 -3.95 11.40
N PRO A 274 11.71 -4.01 12.29
CA PRO A 274 11.62 -5.06 13.29
C PRO A 274 11.61 -6.46 12.68
N GLN A 275 12.30 -7.40 13.33
CA GLN A 275 12.40 -8.79 12.87
C GLN A 275 11.53 -9.72 13.72
N MET A 276 11.08 -10.82 13.14
CA MET A 276 10.38 -11.88 13.86
C MET A 276 11.35 -12.63 14.78
N SER A 277 11.33 -12.29 16.06
CA SER A 277 12.13 -12.95 17.11
C SER A 277 11.54 -14.30 17.52
N ILE A 278 10.22 -14.43 17.45
CA ILE A 278 9.49 -15.67 17.73
C ILE A 278 8.73 -16.08 16.48
N ARG A 279 9.02 -17.28 15.96
CA ARG A 279 8.35 -17.84 14.80
C ARG A 279 7.51 -19.03 15.23
N ILE A 280 6.20 -18.95 15.03
CA ILE A 280 5.25 -20.01 15.41
C ILE A 280 5.00 -20.89 14.17
N ASP A 281 5.36 -22.17 14.26
CA ASP A 281 5.11 -23.13 13.18
C ASP A 281 3.61 -23.25 12.91
N SER A 282 3.22 -23.06 11.66
CA SER A 282 1.83 -23.16 11.20
C SER A 282 1.21 -24.55 11.46
N LYS A 283 2.03 -25.59 11.64
CA LYS A 283 1.56 -26.93 12.03
C LYS A 283 1.07 -26.97 13.47
N LEU A 284 1.72 -26.21 14.38
CA LEU A 284 1.27 -26.07 15.78
C LEU A 284 -0.09 -25.36 15.86
N LEU A 285 -0.32 -24.35 15.01
CA LEU A 285 -1.63 -23.68 14.91
C LEU A 285 -2.73 -24.64 14.41
N LYS A 286 -2.38 -25.62 13.57
CA LYS A 286 -3.32 -26.67 13.09
C LYS A 286 -3.55 -27.76 14.14
N ALA A 287 -2.67 -27.92 15.11
CA ALA A 287 -2.79 -28.91 16.20
C ALA A 287 -3.62 -28.39 17.39
N LEU A 288 -3.96 -27.11 17.44
CA LEU A 288 -4.93 -26.58 18.41
C LEU A 288 -6.30 -27.23 18.19
N PRO A 289 -7.07 -27.52 19.27
CA PRO A 289 -8.35 -28.21 19.16
C PRO A 289 -9.24 -27.56 18.10
N LYS A 290 -9.67 -28.35 17.12
CA LYS A 290 -10.48 -27.90 15.96
C LYS A 290 -11.82 -27.26 16.35
N GLY A 291 -12.18 -27.31 17.63
CA GLY A 291 -13.51 -26.92 18.12
C GLY A 291 -13.77 -25.42 18.26
N THR A 292 -12.76 -24.57 18.53
CA THR A 292 -13.02 -23.16 18.83
C THR A 292 -12.29 -22.18 17.92
N ILE A 293 -10.98 -22.27 17.79
CA ILE A 293 -10.21 -21.33 16.97
C ILE A 293 -10.36 -21.62 15.48
N GLY A 294 -10.37 -22.91 15.07
CA GLY A 294 -10.58 -23.30 13.68
C GLY A 294 -11.98 -22.92 13.16
N MET A 295 -13.00 -23.02 14.02
CA MET A 295 -14.36 -22.60 13.71
C MET A 295 -14.46 -21.06 13.63
N LEU A 296 -13.79 -20.33 14.52
CA LEU A 296 -13.72 -18.87 14.51
C LEU A 296 -13.03 -18.36 13.24
N MET A 297 -11.90 -18.99 12.83
CA MET A 297 -11.14 -18.63 11.62
C MET A 297 -11.85 -19.05 10.32
N ALA A 298 -12.79 -19.97 10.36
CA ALA A 298 -13.61 -20.38 9.23
C ALA A 298 -14.82 -19.47 9.00
N LEU A 299 -15.19 -18.64 9.97
CA LEU A 299 -16.31 -17.71 9.82
C LEU A 299 -16.04 -16.72 8.68
N PRO A 300 -17.07 -16.38 7.86
CA PRO A 300 -16.93 -15.37 6.80
C PRO A 300 -16.41 -14.04 7.32
N ALA A 301 -16.82 -13.63 8.52
CA ALA A 301 -16.32 -12.43 9.19
C ALA A 301 -14.81 -12.48 9.49
N ALA A 302 -14.29 -13.61 9.98
CA ALA A 302 -12.86 -13.77 10.24
C ALA A 302 -12.03 -13.77 8.95
N LYS A 303 -12.54 -14.35 7.85
CA LYS A 303 -11.94 -14.24 6.51
C LYS A 303 -11.94 -12.79 6.02
N GLY A 304 -13.03 -12.05 6.24
CA GLY A 304 -13.14 -10.64 5.91
C GLY A 304 -12.10 -9.79 6.65
N VAL A 305 -11.97 -9.98 7.96
CA VAL A 305 -10.96 -9.28 8.78
C VAL A 305 -9.54 -9.63 8.31
N ARG A 306 -9.24 -10.91 8.10
CA ARG A 306 -7.93 -11.32 7.56
C ARG A 306 -7.62 -10.66 6.23
N ASN A 307 -8.56 -10.70 5.29
CA ASN A 307 -8.35 -10.12 3.96
C ASN A 307 -8.22 -8.59 4.02
N ALA A 308 -8.96 -7.92 4.90
CA ALA A 308 -8.82 -6.49 5.13
C ALA A 308 -7.45 -6.12 5.71
N VAL A 309 -6.96 -6.88 6.71
CA VAL A 309 -5.61 -6.70 7.26
C VAL A 309 -4.55 -6.92 6.19
N LEU A 310 -4.66 -7.98 5.41
CA LEU A 310 -3.71 -8.26 4.32
C LEU A 310 -3.73 -7.18 3.25
N ALA A 311 -4.93 -6.71 2.86
CA ALA A 311 -5.08 -5.62 1.90
C ALA A 311 -4.49 -4.30 2.44
N ASP A 312 -4.66 -4.02 3.73
CA ASP A 312 -4.06 -2.85 4.38
C ASP A 312 -2.52 -2.90 4.35
N PHE A 313 -1.95 -4.11 4.40
CA PHE A 313 -0.51 -4.33 4.20
C PHE A 313 -0.09 -4.49 2.73
N GLY A 314 -1.02 -4.43 1.78
CA GLY A 314 -0.73 -4.58 0.35
C GLY A 314 -0.42 -6.02 -0.08
N ILE A 315 -0.84 -7.03 0.70
CA ILE A 315 -0.57 -8.45 0.44
C ILE A 315 -1.84 -9.10 -0.14
N PRO A 316 -1.83 -9.57 -1.40
CA PRO A 316 -2.94 -10.35 -1.94
C PRO A 316 -3.14 -11.65 -1.15
N ALA A 317 -4.39 -11.95 -0.78
CA ALA A 317 -4.69 -13.13 0.06
C ALA A 317 -4.31 -14.46 -0.61
N GLU A 318 -4.34 -14.50 -1.94
CA GLU A 318 -3.98 -15.64 -2.78
C GLU A 318 -2.50 -16.00 -2.67
N VAL A 319 -1.64 -15.01 -2.51
CA VAL A 319 -0.17 -15.19 -2.45
C VAL A 319 0.26 -16.02 -1.25
N ILE A 320 -0.43 -15.89 -0.11
CA ILE A 320 -0.05 -16.60 1.13
C ILE A 320 -0.02 -18.11 0.95
N GLY A 321 -0.94 -18.65 0.15
CA GLY A 321 -1.02 -20.09 -0.13
C GLY A 321 0.17 -20.65 -0.92
N HIS A 322 0.95 -19.81 -1.57
CA HIS A 322 2.02 -20.18 -2.51
C HIS A 322 3.44 -19.85 -2.01
N ILE A 323 3.56 -19.23 -0.82
CA ILE A 323 4.87 -18.85 -0.24
C ILE A 323 5.66 -20.08 0.22
N ALA A 324 4.97 -21.08 0.75
CA ALA A 324 5.59 -22.29 1.25
C ALA A 324 5.58 -23.41 0.20
N LEU A 325 6.76 -23.90 -0.10
CA LEU A 325 6.94 -25.07 -0.97
C LEU A 325 6.75 -26.35 -0.16
N THR A 326 6.06 -27.33 -0.74
CA THR A 326 5.91 -28.65 -0.12
C THR A 326 7.16 -29.51 -0.37
N PRO A 327 7.72 -29.59 -1.61
CA PRO A 327 8.92 -30.35 -1.88
C PRO A 327 10.19 -29.60 -1.46
N GLN A 328 11.22 -30.36 -1.13
CA GLN A 328 12.62 -29.93 -1.13
C GLN A 328 13.27 -30.33 -2.46
N PHE A 329 14.29 -29.62 -2.90
CA PHE A 329 14.90 -29.83 -4.20
C PHE A 329 16.34 -30.30 -4.05
N ASP A 330 16.68 -31.36 -4.79
CA ASP A 330 18.06 -31.84 -4.97
C ASP A 330 18.75 -30.98 -6.03
N THR A 331 20.02 -30.72 -5.88
CA THR A 331 20.83 -29.86 -6.78
C THR A 331 22.14 -30.51 -7.22
N ARG A 332 22.29 -31.81 -6.99
CA ARG A 332 23.58 -32.50 -7.22
C ARG A 332 24.05 -32.50 -8.69
N ASP A 333 23.13 -32.60 -9.64
CA ASP A 333 23.49 -32.58 -11.05
C ASP A 333 23.80 -31.14 -11.51
N THR A 334 23.04 -30.13 -11.02
CA THR A 334 23.37 -28.73 -11.22
C THR A 334 24.71 -28.34 -10.59
N GLU A 335 24.98 -28.74 -9.33
CA GLU A 335 26.26 -28.48 -8.67
C GLU A 335 27.45 -29.13 -9.41
N ARG A 336 27.24 -30.36 -9.96
CA ARG A 336 28.24 -31.06 -10.78
C ARG A 336 28.51 -30.30 -12.07
N ALA A 337 27.44 -29.83 -12.74
CA ALA A 337 27.56 -29.08 -13.99
C ALA A 337 28.23 -27.71 -13.80
N LEU A 338 28.02 -27.07 -12.65
CA LEU A 338 28.62 -25.77 -12.31
C LEU A 338 30.00 -25.89 -11.64
N LYS A 339 30.50 -27.09 -11.39
CA LYS A 339 31.77 -27.26 -10.67
C LYS A 339 32.93 -26.58 -11.39
N GLY A 340 33.65 -25.73 -10.70
CA GLY A 340 34.80 -25.00 -11.24
C GLY A 340 34.45 -23.71 -12.02
N SER A 341 33.18 -23.41 -12.23
CA SER A 341 32.74 -22.16 -12.91
C SER A 341 32.77 -20.90 -12.03
N GLY A 342 32.77 -21.05 -10.71
CA GLY A 342 32.58 -19.95 -9.78
C GLY A 342 31.14 -19.42 -9.70
N ILE A 343 30.18 -20.09 -10.36
CA ILE A 343 28.76 -19.70 -10.34
C ILE A 343 28.08 -20.37 -9.14
N GLU A 344 27.76 -19.59 -8.15
CA GLU A 344 27.12 -20.04 -6.91
C GLU A 344 25.96 -19.10 -6.51
N VAL A 345 24.99 -19.63 -5.76
CA VAL A 345 23.93 -18.81 -5.18
C VAL A 345 24.48 -18.00 -4.01
N PRO A 346 24.56 -16.66 -4.09
CA PRO A 346 25.05 -15.87 -2.98
C PRO A 346 24.08 -15.91 -1.78
N PRO A 347 24.57 -15.77 -0.54
CA PRO A 347 23.71 -15.66 0.63
C PRO A 347 22.72 -14.50 0.50
N LEU A 348 21.44 -14.72 0.82
CA LEU A 348 20.41 -13.68 0.69
C LEU A 348 20.79 -12.39 1.44
N SER A 349 21.40 -12.50 2.62
CA SER A 349 21.83 -11.36 3.42
C SER A 349 22.82 -10.43 2.70
N SER A 350 23.55 -10.91 1.69
CA SER A 350 24.52 -10.12 0.94
C SER A 350 23.88 -9.23 -0.12
N TYR A 351 22.68 -9.58 -0.62
CA TYR A 351 22.01 -8.82 -1.68
C TYR A 351 20.59 -8.32 -1.31
N ALA A 352 19.99 -8.79 -0.21
CA ALA A 352 18.72 -8.26 0.26
C ALA A 352 18.72 -6.72 0.44
N PRO A 353 19.81 -6.06 0.93
CA PRO A 353 19.87 -4.60 0.97
C PRO A 353 19.78 -3.94 -0.41
N LYS A 354 20.38 -4.54 -1.45
CA LYS A 354 20.33 -4.03 -2.82
C LYS A 354 18.93 -4.16 -3.40
N LEU A 355 18.25 -5.29 -3.14
CA LEU A 355 16.86 -5.51 -3.55
C LEU A 355 15.92 -4.52 -2.87
N TRP A 356 16.09 -4.29 -1.57
CA TRP A 356 15.30 -3.33 -0.83
C TRP A 356 15.49 -1.90 -1.36
N ASP A 357 16.74 -1.46 -1.54
CA ASP A 357 17.07 -0.13 -2.04
C ASP A 357 16.51 0.11 -3.45
N TYR A 358 16.64 -0.88 -4.35
CA TYR A 358 16.06 -0.79 -5.69
C TYR A 358 14.53 -0.66 -5.66
N TRP A 359 13.86 -1.48 -4.84
CA TRP A 359 12.41 -1.42 -4.69
C TRP A 359 11.96 -0.06 -4.13
N GLU A 360 12.61 0.41 -3.08
CA GLU A 360 12.26 1.68 -2.42
C GLU A 360 12.40 2.89 -3.36
N ARG A 361 13.37 2.84 -4.29
CA ARG A 361 13.61 3.93 -5.25
C ARG A 361 12.80 3.83 -6.55
N ASN A 362 12.41 2.63 -6.98
CA ASN A 362 11.85 2.45 -8.32
C ASN A 362 10.45 1.83 -8.35
N LEU A 363 10.08 1.02 -7.36
CA LEU A 363 8.87 0.19 -7.41
C LEU A 363 7.93 0.40 -6.21
N ASP A 364 8.32 1.18 -5.22
CA ASP A 364 7.44 1.47 -4.09
C ASP A 364 6.15 2.12 -4.62
N PRO A 365 4.97 1.50 -4.38
CA PRO A 365 3.70 2.06 -4.84
C PRO A 365 3.44 3.50 -4.39
N ASP A 366 4.10 3.91 -3.30
CA ASP A 366 3.98 5.26 -2.76
C ASP A 366 4.68 6.32 -3.62
N LEU A 367 5.62 5.96 -4.48
CA LEU A 367 6.28 6.86 -5.44
C LEU A 367 5.32 7.35 -6.54
N PHE A 368 4.31 6.55 -6.86
CA PHE A 368 3.36 6.80 -7.95
C PHE A 368 2.02 7.36 -7.47
N LYS A 369 1.85 7.55 -6.15
CA LYS A 369 0.66 8.19 -5.59
C LYS A 369 0.82 9.69 -5.64
N ASP A 370 -0.11 10.36 -6.32
CA ASP A 370 -0.25 11.80 -6.14
C ASP A 370 -0.67 12.07 -4.69
N ARG A 371 0.27 12.59 -3.89
CA ARG A 371 0.09 12.97 -2.50
C ARG A 371 -0.09 14.47 -2.34
N SER A 372 -0.26 15.20 -3.43
CA SER A 372 -0.55 16.62 -3.37
C SER A 372 -1.94 16.86 -2.77
N PHE A 373 -2.12 18.01 -2.14
CA PHE A 373 -3.45 18.42 -1.69
C PHE A 373 -4.35 18.71 -2.90
N GLU A 374 -3.81 19.25 -3.97
CA GLU A 374 -4.50 19.49 -5.25
C GLU A 374 -5.07 18.20 -5.83
N GLY A 375 -4.27 17.14 -5.96
CA GLY A 375 -4.76 15.82 -6.41
C GLY A 375 -5.85 15.23 -5.51
N ALA A 376 -5.86 15.60 -4.23
CA ALA A 376 -6.89 15.14 -3.28
C ALA A 376 -8.23 15.87 -3.42
N VAL A 377 -8.26 17.14 -3.89
CA VAL A 377 -9.47 17.98 -3.89
C VAL A 377 -9.90 18.48 -5.26
N ASN A 378 -9.03 18.50 -6.26
CA ASN A 378 -9.35 19.05 -7.58
C ASN A 378 -10.63 18.41 -8.18
N GLY A 379 -11.58 19.27 -8.55
CA GLY A 379 -12.88 18.88 -9.07
C GLY A 379 -13.84 18.26 -8.05
N LYS A 380 -13.49 18.15 -6.76
CA LYS A 380 -14.35 17.56 -5.73
C LYS A 380 -15.20 18.59 -5.02
N THR A 381 -16.44 18.22 -4.70
CA THR A 381 -17.35 18.99 -3.87
C THR A 381 -17.05 18.77 -2.38
N VAL A 382 -16.79 19.86 -1.66
CA VAL A 382 -16.43 19.86 -0.24
C VAL A 382 -17.42 20.69 0.55
N LEU A 383 -18.33 20.06 1.28
CA LEU A 383 -19.26 20.77 2.14
C LEU A 383 -18.61 21.13 3.48
N ILE A 384 -18.64 22.41 3.83
CA ILE A 384 -17.97 22.95 5.02
C ILE A 384 -18.98 23.69 5.90
N THR A 385 -19.22 23.19 7.10
CA THR A 385 -20.06 23.89 8.07
C THR A 385 -19.26 24.94 8.85
N GLY A 386 -19.90 26.08 9.19
CA GLY A 386 -19.22 27.22 9.83
C GLY A 386 -18.24 27.93 8.88
N ALA A 387 -18.53 27.95 7.58
CA ALA A 387 -17.67 28.48 6.54
C ALA A 387 -17.65 30.02 6.44
N SER A 388 -18.46 30.71 7.20
CA SER A 388 -18.57 32.18 7.15
C SER A 388 -17.48 32.95 7.92
N SER A 389 -16.60 32.25 8.65
CA SER A 389 -15.51 32.88 9.42
C SER A 389 -14.48 31.85 9.90
N GLY A 390 -13.35 32.34 10.41
CA GLY A 390 -12.37 31.56 11.14
C GLY A 390 -11.85 30.36 10.31
N ILE A 391 -11.80 29.19 10.94
CA ILE A 391 -11.22 27.97 10.37
C ILE A 391 -11.96 27.54 9.09
N GLY A 392 -13.30 27.55 9.13
CA GLY A 392 -14.11 27.09 7.99
C GLY A 392 -13.91 27.96 6.74
N ARG A 393 -13.84 29.30 6.91
CA ARG A 393 -13.54 30.22 5.80
C ARG A 393 -12.12 30.01 5.28
N ALA A 394 -11.11 29.90 6.16
CA ALA A 394 -9.72 29.66 5.74
C ALA A 394 -9.57 28.33 4.98
N ALA A 395 -10.24 27.27 5.45
CA ALA A 395 -10.25 25.98 4.76
C ALA A 395 -10.91 26.07 3.38
N ALA A 396 -12.05 26.76 3.26
CA ALA A 396 -12.75 26.95 1.99
C ALA A 396 -11.86 27.64 0.94
N LEU A 397 -11.15 28.70 1.33
CA LEU A 397 -10.21 29.41 0.46
C LEU A 397 -9.04 28.52 -0.01
N LYS A 398 -8.47 27.70 0.90
CA LYS A 398 -7.38 26.76 0.53
C LYS A 398 -7.87 25.68 -0.43
N ILE A 399 -9.07 25.13 -0.16
CA ILE A 399 -9.69 24.11 -1.01
C ILE A 399 -9.98 24.67 -2.42
N ALA A 400 -10.53 25.88 -2.51
CA ALA A 400 -10.80 26.53 -3.78
C ALA A 400 -9.52 26.81 -4.58
N ARG A 401 -8.43 27.29 -3.94
CA ARG A 401 -7.12 27.48 -4.59
C ARG A 401 -6.53 26.18 -5.16
N ALA A 402 -6.85 25.05 -4.56
CA ALA A 402 -6.43 23.73 -5.02
C ALA A 402 -7.41 23.08 -6.01
N GLY A 403 -8.34 23.85 -6.58
CA GLY A 403 -9.29 23.39 -7.61
C GLY A 403 -10.49 22.60 -7.06
N GLY A 404 -10.71 22.56 -5.74
CA GLY A 404 -11.90 21.99 -5.13
C GLY A 404 -13.09 22.95 -5.20
N ILE A 405 -14.31 22.46 -5.01
CA ILE A 405 -15.57 23.20 -5.05
C ILE A 405 -16.16 23.26 -3.65
N PRO A 406 -15.89 24.32 -2.84
CA PRO A 406 -16.50 24.48 -1.52
C PRO A 406 -18.00 24.74 -1.59
N LEU A 407 -18.76 23.96 -0.79
CA LEU A 407 -20.16 24.20 -0.48
C LEU A 407 -20.22 24.81 0.92
N LEU A 408 -20.41 26.11 0.98
CA LEU A 408 -20.28 26.91 2.19
C LEU A 408 -21.58 26.90 3.00
N VAL A 409 -21.54 26.43 4.25
CA VAL A 409 -22.73 26.36 5.11
C VAL A 409 -22.54 27.16 6.39
N ALA A 410 -23.43 28.12 6.65
CA ALA A 410 -23.51 28.85 7.90
C ALA A 410 -24.89 29.53 8.05
N ARG A 411 -25.15 30.21 9.23
CA ARG A 411 -26.40 30.89 9.50
C ARG A 411 -26.49 32.29 8.89
N SER A 412 -25.35 32.96 8.66
CA SER A 412 -25.31 34.34 8.14
C SER A 412 -25.11 34.31 6.62
N ALA A 413 -26.16 34.66 5.90
CA ALA A 413 -26.12 34.72 4.42
C ALA A 413 -25.09 35.74 3.92
N ASP A 414 -25.04 36.93 4.52
CA ASP A 414 -24.15 38.03 4.09
C ASP A 414 -22.67 37.60 4.18
N LYS A 415 -22.27 36.98 5.31
CA LYS A 415 -20.90 36.50 5.50
C LYS A 415 -20.55 35.32 4.64
N LEU A 416 -21.52 34.48 4.28
CA LEU A 416 -21.29 33.39 3.29
C LEU A 416 -21.06 33.98 1.91
N GLN A 417 -21.84 34.98 1.50
CA GLN A 417 -21.66 35.67 0.23
C GLN A 417 -20.31 36.39 0.14
N GLU A 418 -19.85 36.99 1.25
CA GLU A 418 -18.50 37.58 1.34
C GLU A 418 -17.44 36.53 1.08
N THR A 419 -17.48 35.38 1.78
CA THR A 419 -16.56 34.28 1.58
C THR A 419 -16.63 33.71 0.15
N GLN A 420 -17.81 33.60 -0.43
CA GLN A 420 -18.00 33.14 -1.80
C GLN A 420 -17.35 34.10 -2.81
N ARG A 421 -17.56 35.41 -2.67
CA ARG A 421 -16.91 36.42 -3.54
C ARG A 421 -15.39 36.35 -3.45
N GLU A 422 -14.83 36.21 -2.26
CA GLU A 422 -13.38 36.04 -2.10
C GLU A 422 -12.84 34.81 -2.84
N ILE A 423 -13.62 33.72 -2.88
CA ILE A 423 -13.27 32.52 -3.65
C ILE A 423 -13.37 32.79 -5.16
N GLU A 424 -14.41 33.50 -5.60
CA GLU A 424 -14.58 33.88 -7.00
C GLU A 424 -13.48 34.85 -7.46
N ASP A 425 -13.08 35.81 -6.62
CA ASP A 425 -11.98 36.75 -6.89
C ASP A 425 -10.61 36.08 -7.13
N ILE A 426 -10.40 34.93 -6.54
CA ILE A 426 -9.18 34.11 -6.79
C ILE A 426 -9.35 33.11 -7.92
N GLY A 427 -10.46 33.18 -8.68
CA GLY A 427 -10.76 32.29 -9.81
C GLY A 427 -11.34 30.93 -9.41
N GLY A 428 -11.73 30.74 -8.18
CA GLY A 428 -12.38 29.52 -7.68
C GLY A 428 -13.89 29.51 -7.91
N THR A 429 -14.52 28.37 -7.65
CA THR A 429 -15.98 28.20 -7.68
C THR A 429 -16.46 27.77 -6.31
N ALA A 430 -17.50 28.42 -5.76
CA ALA A 430 -18.11 28.03 -4.50
C ALA A 430 -19.64 28.29 -4.52
N PHE A 431 -20.36 27.57 -3.66
CA PHE A 431 -21.81 27.74 -3.51
C PHE A 431 -22.13 27.96 -2.03
N SER A 432 -23.12 28.83 -1.74
CA SER A 432 -23.50 29.21 -0.40
C SER A 432 -24.88 28.67 -0.01
N TYR A 433 -24.99 28.09 1.17
CA TYR A 433 -26.19 27.51 1.74
C TYR A 433 -26.43 28.06 3.16
N THR A 434 -27.51 28.79 3.36
CA THR A 434 -27.86 29.28 4.69
C THR A 434 -28.62 28.22 5.47
N ALA A 435 -28.05 27.75 6.59
CA ALA A 435 -28.68 26.77 7.45
C ALA A 435 -28.20 26.87 8.89
N ASP A 436 -29.09 26.55 9.83
CA ASP A 436 -28.74 26.32 11.24
C ASP A 436 -28.60 24.84 11.52
N VAL A 437 -27.35 24.38 11.68
CA VAL A 437 -27.04 22.97 11.92
C VAL A 437 -27.57 22.46 13.26
N SER A 438 -27.97 23.35 14.18
CA SER A 438 -28.60 22.96 15.47
C SER A 438 -30.07 22.58 15.34
N GLU A 439 -30.73 22.90 14.23
CA GLU A 439 -32.14 22.67 13.99
C GLU A 439 -32.35 21.53 12.96
N PRO A 440 -32.98 20.39 13.34
CA PRO A 440 -33.13 19.22 12.48
C PRO A 440 -33.80 19.52 11.14
N ASP A 441 -34.89 20.31 11.13
CA ASP A 441 -35.62 20.66 9.91
C ASP A 441 -34.76 21.48 8.93
N SER A 442 -33.90 22.37 9.48
CA SER A 442 -32.96 23.16 8.69
C SER A 442 -31.88 22.29 8.07
N VAL A 443 -31.47 21.22 8.78
CA VAL A 443 -30.51 20.25 8.25
C VAL A 443 -31.14 19.39 7.13
N ASP A 444 -32.37 18.93 7.30
CA ASP A 444 -33.08 18.15 6.28
C ASP A 444 -33.26 18.97 4.99
N ALA A 445 -33.71 20.21 5.10
CA ALA A 445 -33.84 21.14 3.97
C ALA A 445 -32.48 21.42 3.27
N LEU A 446 -31.40 21.56 4.06
CA LEU A 446 -30.05 21.73 3.53
C LEU A 446 -29.62 20.51 2.72
N VAL A 447 -29.79 19.29 3.26
CA VAL A 447 -29.40 18.04 2.59
C VAL A 447 -30.17 17.88 1.27
N GLU A 448 -31.50 18.08 1.29
CA GLU A 448 -32.34 17.99 0.09
C GLU A 448 -31.88 18.97 -0.98
N LYS A 449 -31.65 20.24 -0.60
CA LYS A 449 -31.23 21.28 -1.53
C LYS A 449 -29.84 20.99 -2.12
N VAL A 450 -28.88 20.63 -1.30
CA VAL A 450 -27.50 20.34 -1.77
C VAL A 450 -27.49 19.14 -2.71
N LEU A 451 -28.25 18.08 -2.42
CA LEU A 451 -28.33 16.89 -3.28
C LEU A 451 -29.12 17.16 -4.59
N ALA A 452 -30.01 18.15 -4.62
CA ALA A 452 -30.67 18.59 -5.84
C ALA A 452 -29.74 19.45 -6.72
N ASP A 453 -28.92 20.31 -6.10
CA ASP A 453 -28.01 21.22 -6.80
C ASP A 453 -26.71 20.53 -7.27
N HIS A 454 -26.26 19.47 -6.55
CA HIS A 454 -25.00 18.77 -6.81
C HIS A 454 -25.18 17.26 -6.86
N PRO A 455 -24.65 16.58 -7.88
CA PRO A 455 -24.78 15.13 -8.01
C PRO A 455 -24.06 14.37 -6.89
N THR A 456 -23.07 15.03 -6.26
CA THR A 456 -22.25 14.41 -5.21
C THR A 456 -21.79 15.41 -4.15
N VAL A 457 -21.64 14.95 -2.92
CA VAL A 457 -20.78 15.56 -1.90
C VAL A 457 -19.66 14.57 -1.60
N ASP A 458 -18.44 14.93 -1.99
CA ASP A 458 -17.29 14.02 -1.87
C ASP A 458 -16.66 14.06 -0.49
N ILE A 459 -16.63 15.26 0.10
CA ILE A 459 -16.01 15.51 1.41
C ILE A 459 -16.97 16.35 2.25
N LEU A 460 -17.19 15.93 3.49
CA LEU A 460 -18.00 16.65 4.46
C LEU A 460 -17.11 17.10 5.64
N VAL A 461 -16.92 18.41 5.80
CA VAL A 461 -16.14 19.01 6.89
C VAL A 461 -17.09 19.61 7.93
N ASN A 462 -17.27 18.92 9.03
CA ASN A 462 -18.07 19.36 10.16
C ASN A 462 -17.21 20.23 11.08
N ASN A 463 -17.17 21.54 10.79
CA ASN A 463 -16.39 22.51 11.53
C ASN A 463 -17.28 23.44 12.39
N ALA A 464 -18.57 23.59 12.08
CA ALA A 464 -19.46 24.36 12.90
C ALA A 464 -19.48 23.88 14.37
N GLY A 465 -19.37 24.80 15.30
CA GLY A 465 -19.34 24.45 16.70
C GLY A 465 -19.44 25.66 17.62
N ARG A 466 -19.68 25.40 18.89
CA ARG A 466 -19.71 26.39 19.96
C ARG A 466 -18.94 25.89 21.17
N SER A 467 -18.13 26.73 21.75
CA SER A 467 -17.48 26.50 23.04
C SER A 467 -18.08 27.38 24.13
N ILE A 468 -18.27 26.81 25.30
CA ILE A 468 -18.67 27.52 26.51
C ILE A 468 -17.65 27.20 27.60
N ARG A 469 -16.95 28.24 28.10
CA ARG A 469 -16.05 28.16 29.24
C ARG A 469 -16.76 28.62 30.49
N ARG A 470 -17.17 27.70 31.37
CA ARG A 470 -17.85 27.96 32.63
C ARG A 470 -17.64 26.80 33.58
N SER A 471 -17.35 27.12 34.86
CA SER A 471 -17.28 26.10 35.91
C SER A 471 -18.67 25.50 36.19
N VAL A 472 -18.70 24.25 36.66
CA VAL A 472 -19.96 23.60 37.06
C VAL A 472 -20.61 24.36 38.18
N ALA A 473 -19.82 24.95 39.08
CA ALA A 473 -20.34 25.80 40.18
C ALA A 473 -21.15 27.03 39.70
N LEU A 474 -20.86 27.52 38.49
CA LEU A 474 -21.62 28.63 37.86
C LEU A 474 -22.66 28.11 36.84
N SER A 475 -22.97 26.83 36.86
CA SER A 475 -23.84 26.22 35.84
C SER A 475 -25.09 25.53 36.42
N TYR A 476 -25.31 25.55 37.72
CA TYR A 476 -26.42 24.83 38.37
C TYR A 476 -27.80 25.27 37.86
N ASP A 477 -27.94 26.53 37.50
CA ASP A 477 -29.17 27.15 36.95
C ASP A 477 -29.10 27.32 35.42
N ARG A 478 -28.09 26.79 34.76
CA ARG A 478 -27.79 27.04 33.34
C ARG A 478 -27.72 25.77 32.50
N PHE A 479 -28.60 24.83 32.76
CA PHE A 479 -28.63 23.55 32.02
C PHE A 479 -28.77 23.75 30.49
N HIS A 480 -29.44 24.82 30.06
CA HIS A 480 -29.56 25.23 28.68
C HIS A 480 -28.19 25.43 27.96
N ASP A 481 -27.11 25.70 28.67
CA ASP A 481 -25.77 25.80 28.08
C ASP A 481 -25.27 24.41 27.60
N PHE A 482 -25.60 23.35 28.32
CA PHE A 482 -25.35 21.99 27.93
C PHE A 482 -26.20 21.57 26.72
N GLU A 483 -27.51 21.88 26.76
CA GLU A 483 -28.44 21.57 25.66
C GLU A 483 -28.02 22.26 24.37
N ARG A 484 -27.73 23.56 24.39
CA ARG A 484 -27.29 24.30 23.19
C ARG A 484 -25.97 23.78 22.61
N THR A 485 -25.07 23.36 23.48
CA THR A 485 -23.76 22.86 23.06
C THR A 485 -23.89 21.47 22.44
N ILE A 486 -24.67 20.57 23.07
CA ILE A 486 -24.89 19.22 22.55
C ILE A 486 -25.72 19.24 21.25
N LYS A 487 -26.73 20.11 21.15
CA LYS A 487 -27.52 20.27 19.93
C LYS A 487 -26.64 20.60 18.73
N LEU A 488 -25.76 21.60 18.84
CA LEU A 488 -24.94 22.03 17.71
C LEU A 488 -23.78 21.08 17.46
N ASN A 489 -22.95 20.81 18.49
CA ASN A 489 -21.66 20.13 18.31
C ASN A 489 -21.81 18.63 18.06
N TYR A 490 -22.91 18.03 18.50
CA TYR A 490 -23.14 16.58 18.37
C TYR A 490 -24.39 16.28 17.54
N LEU A 491 -25.61 16.59 18.03
CA LEU A 491 -26.85 16.16 17.38
C LEU A 491 -26.99 16.69 15.95
N GLY A 492 -26.74 18.00 15.75
CA GLY A 492 -26.79 18.60 14.42
C GLY A 492 -25.70 18.04 13.48
N THR A 493 -24.48 17.81 14.01
CA THR A 493 -23.40 17.21 13.24
C THR A 493 -23.74 15.80 12.78
N ILE A 494 -24.24 14.91 13.67
CA ILE A 494 -24.60 13.55 13.29
C ILE A 494 -25.82 13.53 12.35
N LYS A 495 -26.80 14.41 12.53
CA LYS A 495 -27.95 14.54 11.64
C LYS A 495 -27.50 14.88 10.22
N LEU A 496 -26.57 15.84 10.08
CA LEU A 496 -25.99 16.20 8.79
C LEU A 496 -25.23 15.04 8.14
N ILE A 497 -24.39 14.34 8.92
CA ILE A 497 -23.68 13.16 8.41
C ILE A 497 -24.67 12.10 7.94
N MET A 498 -25.71 11.79 8.72
CA MET A 498 -26.75 10.81 8.37
C MET A 498 -27.50 11.19 7.09
N GLY A 499 -27.63 12.47 6.77
CA GLY A 499 -28.24 12.93 5.53
C GLY A 499 -27.40 12.62 4.29
N PHE A 500 -26.06 12.77 4.35
CA PHE A 500 -25.18 12.55 3.20
C PHE A 500 -24.60 11.12 3.15
N LEU A 501 -24.50 10.44 4.28
CA LEU A 501 -23.86 9.11 4.37
C LEU A 501 -24.48 8.06 3.44
N PRO A 502 -25.81 7.95 3.26
CA PRO A 502 -26.40 6.98 2.32
C PRO A 502 -25.88 7.14 0.89
N HIS A 503 -25.75 8.37 0.40
CA HIS A 503 -25.24 8.68 -0.94
C HIS A 503 -23.75 8.34 -1.07
N MET A 504 -22.94 8.63 -0.02
CA MET A 504 -21.52 8.26 0.01
C MET A 504 -21.35 6.74 0.00
N ARG A 505 -22.15 6.00 0.76
CA ARG A 505 -22.13 4.53 0.83
C ARG A 505 -22.53 3.90 -0.51
N GLN A 506 -23.59 4.40 -1.14
CA GLN A 506 -24.06 3.92 -2.44
C GLN A 506 -22.98 4.07 -3.52
N ARG A 507 -22.28 5.20 -3.54
CA ARG A 507 -21.17 5.45 -4.47
C ARG A 507 -19.87 4.74 -4.08
N ARG A 508 -19.80 4.15 -2.89
CA ARG A 508 -18.58 3.58 -2.30
C ARG A 508 -17.41 4.57 -2.29
N SER A 509 -17.72 5.83 -2.02
CA SER A 509 -16.74 6.92 -2.01
C SER A 509 -17.26 8.08 -1.16
N GLY A 510 -16.48 8.51 -0.18
CA GLY A 510 -16.79 9.65 0.68
C GLY A 510 -15.75 9.85 1.77
N HIS A 511 -15.67 11.08 2.27
CA HIS A 511 -14.81 11.39 3.41
C HIS A 511 -15.51 12.37 4.37
N VAL A 512 -15.71 11.96 5.61
CA VAL A 512 -16.28 12.78 6.68
C VAL A 512 -15.17 13.21 7.64
N ILE A 513 -15.02 14.50 7.82
CA ILE A 513 -14.01 15.11 8.69
C ILE A 513 -14.73 15.86 9.82
N ASN A 514 -14.53 15.42 11.04
CA ASN A 514 -15.11 16.05 12.23
C ASN A 514 -14.05 16.86 12.98
N VAL A 515 -14.25 18.17 13.04
CA VAL A 515 -13.41 19.06 13.82
C VAL A 515 -13.81 18.94 15.30
N SER A 516 -13.05 18.16 16.04
CA SER A 516 -13.15 17.97 17.48
C SER A 516 -12.23 18.97 18.22
N SER A 517 -11.72 18.63 19.37
CA SER A 517 -10.90 19.52 20.18
C SER A 517 -9.83 18.75 20.95
N ILE A 518 -8.65 19.34 21.09
CA ILE A 518 -7.62 18.89 22.03
C ILE A 518 -8.18 18.76 23.47
N GLY A 519 -9.25 19.50 23.78
CA GLY A 519 -9.95 19.42 25.07
C GLY A 519 -10.48 18.02 25.39
N VAL A 520 -10.81 17.20 24.39
CA VAL A 520 -11.22 15.80 24.62
C VAL A 520 -10.06 14.94 25.11
N GLN A 521 -8.85 15.27 24.73
CA GLN A 521 -7.64 14.54 25.12
C GLN A 521 -7.06 15.05 26.46
N THR A 522 -7.25 16.33 26.78
CA THR A 522 -6.60 16.98 27.93
C THR A 522 -7.55 17.28 29.10
N ASN A 523 -8.86 17.16 28.90
CA ASN A 523 -9.90 17.34 29.92
C ASN A 523 -9.81 18.67 30.74
N PRO A 524 -9.67 19.85 30.10
CA PRO A 524 -9.44 21.08 30.78
C PRO A 524 -10.66 21.48 31.66
N PRO A 525 -10.45 21.91 32.90
CA PRO A 525 -11.53 22.39 33.76
C PRO A 525 -12.31 23.54 33.10
N ARG A 526 -13.58 23.73 33.49
CA ARG A 526 -14.54 24.74 32.99
C ARG A 526 -15.08 24.51 31.58
N PHE A 527 -14.78 23.41 30.94
CA PHE A 527 -15.28 23.08 29.60
C PHE A 527 -16.20 21.85 29.57
N SER A 528 -16.85 21.52 30.70
CA SER A 528 -17.62 20.29 30.83
C SER A 528 -18.67 20.11 29.73
N ALA A 529 -19.48 21.13 29.42
CA ALA A 529 -20.49 21.06 28.36
C ALA A 529 -19.85 20.88 26.97
N TYR A 530 -18.78 21.61 26.70
CA TYR A 530 -18.07 21.58 25.41
C TYR A 530 -17.35 20.25 25.18
N VAL A 531 -16.51 19.86 26.14
CA VAL A 531 -15.73 18.62 26.05
C VAL A 531 -16.66 17.40 25.94
N ALA A 532 -17.73 17.35 26.75
CA ALA A 532 -18.71 16.27 26.66
C ALA A 532 -19.34 16.15 25.26
N SER A 533 -19.71 17.30 24.65
CA SER A 533 -20.31 17.30 23.30
C SER A 533 -19.34 16.82 22.20
N LYS A 534 -18.06 17.19 22.28
CA LYS A 534 -17.04 16.76 21.33
C LYS A 534 -16.60 15.30 21.56
N ALA A 535 -16.51 14.85 22.82
CA ALA A 535 -16.25 13.46 23.16
C ALA A 535 -17.37 12.52 22.68
N ALA A 536 -18.64 12.97 22.77
CA ALA A 536 -19.77 12.22 22.21
C ALA A 536 -19.63 12.05 20.69
N LEU A 537 -19.25 13.12 19.97
CA LEU A 537 -19.00 13.08 18.51
C LEU A 537 -17.84 12.13 18.17
N ASP A 538 -16.74 12.18 18.93
CA ASP A 538 -15.58 11.31 18.72
C ASP A 538 -15.95 9.83 18.91
N ALA A 539 -16.71 9.50 19.95
CA ALA A 539 -17.18 8.14 20.21
C ALA A 539 -18.08 7.64 19.07
N TRP A 540 -19.05 8.45 18.65
CA TRP A 540 -19.95 8.13 17.55
C TRP A 540 -19.18 7.94 16.22
N THR A 541 -18.21 8.81 15.93
CA THR A 541 -17.38 8.76 14.74
C THR A 541 -16.58 7.45 14.65
N ARG A 542 -16.04 6.96 15.78
CA ARG A 542 -15.34 5.68 15.83
C ARG A 542 -16.25 4.49 15.49
N VAL A 543 -17.47 4.49 16.01
CA VAL A 543 -18.46 3.43 15.74
C VAL A 543 -18.85 3.44 14.27
N VAL A 544 -19.37 4.55 13.76
CA VAL A 544 -19.88 4.65 12.38
C VAL A 544 -18.75 4.53 11.35
N GLY A 545 -17.55 5.03 11.69
CA GLY A 545 -16.37 4.85 10.85
C GLY A 545 -16.00 3.39 10.65
N SER A 546 -16.20 2.52 11.67
CA SER A 546 -15.98 1.07 11.52
C SER A 546 -17.08 0.39 10.69
N GLU A 547 -18.33 0.83 10.80
CA GLU A 547 -19.46 0.33 10.02
C GLU A 547 -19.39 0.69 8.52
N SER A 548 -18.59 1.71 8.18
CA SER A 548 -18.52 2.26 6.81
C SER A 548 -17.26 1.85 6.03
N ILE A 549 -16.40 1.01 6.60
CA ILE A 549 -15.15 0.57 5.96
C ILE A 549 -15.43 -0.18 4.66
N SER A 550 -16.39 -1.10 4.67
CA SER A 550 -16.77 -1.90 3.49
C SER A 550 -17.35 -1.06 2.35
N ASP A 551 -17.85 0.14 2.67
CA ASP A 551 -18.42 1.06 1.70
C ASP A 551 -17.41 2.10 1.19
N ASN A 552 -16.15 1.99 1.59
CA ASN A 552 -15.05 2.90 1.24
C ASN A 552 -15.36 4.36 1.61
N VAL A 553 -16.04 4.58 2.75
CA VAL A 553 -16.29 5.90 3.32
C VAL A 553 -15.35 6.11 4.50
N HIS A 554 -14.53 7.14 4.39
CA HIS A 554 -13.51 7.47 5.39
C HIS A 554 -14.05 8.43 6.44
N PHE A 555 -13.57 8.28 7.68
CA PHE A 555 -13.87 9.19 8.79
C PHE A 555 -12.57 9.63 9.43
N THR A 556 -12.40 10.95 9.58
CA THR A 556 -11.26 11.58 10.27
C THR A 556 -11.75 12.47 11.39
N THR A 557 -11.19 12.31 12.59
CA THR A 557 -11.38 13.24 13.71
C THR A 557 -10.14 14.11 13.85
N ILE A 558 -10.31 15.44 13.86
CA ILE A 558 -9.24 16.41 14.12
C ILE A 558 -9.38 16.94 15.56
N HIS A 559 -8.43 16.61 16.43
CA HIS A 559 -8.34 17.21 17.77
C HIS A 559 -7.69 18.59 17.67
N MET A 560 -8.49 19.58 17.29
CA MET A 560 -8.04 20.93 16.99
C MET A 560 -7.44 21.60 18.25
N PRO A 561 -6.23 22.17 18.17
CA PRO A 561 -5.67 22.99 19.24
C PRO A 561 -6.43 24.32 19.42
N LEU A 562 -5.95 25.18 20.31
CA LEU A 562 -6.55 26.49 20.51
C LEU A 562 -6.26 27.41 19.31
N VAL A 563 -7.30 27.90 18.65
CA VAL A 563 -7.22 28.71 17.42
C VAL A 563 -7.73 30.13 17.68
N ARG A 564 -6.99 31.14 17.23
CA ARG A 564 -7.39 32.55 17.30
C ARG A 564 -8.58 32.83 16.38
N THR A 565 -9.77 32.67 16.91
CA THR A 565 -11.04 32.88 16.21
C THR A 565 -11.96 33.77 17.03
N PRO A 566 -13.03 34.33 16.44
CA PRO A 566 -14.05 35.08 17.21
C PRO A 566 -14.67 34.26 18.35
N MET A 567 -14.62 32.95 18.32
CA MET A 567 -15.13 32.05 19.37
C MET A 567 -14.38 32.22 20.70
N ILE A 568 -13.07 32.46 20.68
CA ILE A 568 -12.24 32.60 21.88
C ILE A 568 -12.02 34.05 22.30
N ALA A 569 -12.27 35.00 21.41
CA ALA A 569 -12.05 36.43 21.63
C ALA A 569 -12.65 37.01 22.94
N PRO A 570 -13.83 36.52 23.43
CA PRO A 570 -14.37 37.00 24.72
C PRO A 570 -13.54 36.62 25.95
N THR A 571 -12.52 35.76 25.81
CA THR A 571 -11.70 35.24 26.93
C THR A 571 -10.27 35.71 26.78
N LYS A 572 -9.95 36.92 27.26
CA LYS A 572 -8.64 37.58 27.10
C LYS A 572 -7.43 36.78 27.58
N ILE A 573 -7.61 35.87 28.53
CA ILE A 573 -6.53 35.02 29.01
C ILE A 573 -5.89 34.19 27.89
N TYR A 574 -6.63 33.88 26.82
CA TYR A 574 -6.10 33.14 25.66
C TYR A 574 -5.06 33.89 24.84
N ASP A 575 -4.98 35.23 24.99
CA ASP A 575 -3.97 36.05 24.35
C ASP A 575 -2.54 35.69 24.85
N SER A 576 -2.47 35.11 26.06
CA SER A 576 -1.22 34.66 26.68
C SER A 576 -0.84 33.20 26.39
N PHE A 577 -1.76 32.39 25.84
CA PHE A 577 -1.53 30.98 25.55
C PHE A 577 -1.01 30.77 24.13
N PRO A 578 -0.27 29.67 23.87
CA PRO A 578 0.05 29.26 22.51
C PRO A 578 -1.25 29.02 21.74
N THR A 579 -1.40 29.71 20.63
CA THR A 579 -2.56 29.57 19.74
C THR A 579 -2.07 29.52 18.31
N ILE A 580 -2.78 28.77 17.47
CA ILE A 580 -2.55 28.79 16.02
C ILE A 580 -3.52 29.76 15.34
N SER A 581 -3.17 30.22 14.15
CA SER A 581 -4.04 31.02 13.30
C SER A 581 -5.15 30.18 12.66
N PRO A 582 -6.25 30.78 12.18
CA PRO A 582 -7.23 30.06 11.36
C PRO A 582 -6.64 29.41 10.11
N ASP A 583 -5.59 30.00 9.53
CA ASP A 583 -4.92 29.50 8.35
C ASP A 583 -4.11 28.24 8.64
N GLU A 584 -3.34 28.21 9.74
CA GLU A 584 -2.66 27.02 10.24
C GLU A 584 -3.65 25.90 10.66
N ALA A 585 -4.79 26.27 11.23
CA ALA A 585 -5.86 25.31 11.55
C ALA A 585 -6.49 24.71 10.28
N ALA A 586 -6.62 25.51 9.22
CA ALA A 586 -7.07 25.03 7.91
C ALA A 586 -6.07 24.05 7.27
N ASP A 587 -4.76 24.18 7.54
CA ASP A 587 -3.76 23.20 7.09
C ASP A 587 -4.01 21.81 7.68
N LEU A 588 -4.49 21.72 8.92
CA LEU A 588 -4.89 20.45 9.52
C LEU A 588 -6.08 19.81 8.79
N ILE A 589 -7.04 20.64 8.31
CA ILE A 589 -8.16 20.15 7.48
C ILE A 589 -7.64 19.68 6.12
N CYS A 590 -6.74 20.44 5.49
CA CYS A 590 -6.12 20.06 4.21
C CYS A 590 -5.34 18.73 4.36
N GLU A 591 -4.59 18.57 5.44
CA GLU A 591 -3.88 17.34 5.74
C GLU A 591 -4.84 16.16 5.99
N ALA A 592 -5.94 16.38 6.72
CA ALA A 592 -6.98 15.38 6.89
C ALA A 592 -7.57 14.91 5.55
N ILE A 593 -7.85 15.84 4.65
CA ILE A 593 -8.35 15.54 3.30
C ILE A 593 -7.32 14.72 2.51
N ARG A 594 -6.06 15.15 2.54
CA ARG A 594 -4.95 14.54 1.78
C ARG A 594 -4.63 13.13 2.26
N ALA A 595 -4.41 12.96 3.56
CA ALA A 595 -3.88 11.73 4.14
C ALA A 595 -4.95 10.77 4.66
N LYS A 596 -6.19 11.24 4.87
CA LYS A 596 -7.33 10.48 5.42
C LYS A 596 -7.00 9.68 6.69
N PRO A 597 -6.30 10.26 7.68
CA PRO A 597 -5.97 9.55 8.92
C PRO A 597 -7.25 9.33 9.74
N LYS A 598 -7.26 8.31 10.62
CA LYS A 598 -8.37 8.15 11.58
C LYS A 598 -8.41 9.30 12.59
N HIS A 599 -7.23 9.74 13.05
CA HIS A 599 -7.06 10.83 14.00
C HIS A 599 -5.95 11.77 13.53
N LEU A 600 -6.19 13.05 13.70
CA LEU A 600 -5.21 14.11 13.54
C LEU A 600 -5.23 14.96 14.82
N GLY A 601 -4.09 15.10 15.48
CA GLY A 601 -3.99 15.85 16.72
C GLY A 601 -2.57 16.32 16.99
N THR A 602 -2.37 16.98 18.11
CA THR A 602 -1.07 17.51 18.52
C THR A 602 -0.33 16.52 19.42
N ARG A 603 0.99 16.67 19.50
CA ARG A 603 1.82 15.88 20.43
C ARG A 603 1.39 16.08 21.89
N LEU A 604 1.02 17.32 22.25
CA LEU A 604 0.53 17.63 23.60
C LEU A 604 -0.80 16.91 23.91
N GLY A 605 -1.74 16.89 22.96
CA GLY A 605 -3.00 16.17 23.11
C GLY A 605 -2.78 14.69 23.33
N THR A 606 -1.95 14.05 22.49
CA THR A 606 -1.60 12.64 22.61
C THR A 606 -0.90 12.35 23.94
N PHE A 607 0.01 13.22 24.38
CA PHE A 607 0.66 13.08 25.69
C PHE A 607 -0.36 13.16 26.82
N GLY A 608 -1.31 14.12 26.78
CA GLY A 608 -2.37 14.27 27.77
C GLY A 608 -3.25 13.02 27.88
N GLU A 609 -3.65 12.45 26.76
CA GLU A 609 -4.45 11.22 26.69
C GLU A 609 -3.71 10.02 27.28
N VAL A 610 -2.44 9.83 26.91
CA VAL A 610 -1.58 8.75 27.44
C VAL A 610 -1.33 8.95 28.95
N ALA A 611 -1.03 10.17 29.38
CA ALA A 611 -0.81 10.50 30.79
C ALA A 611 -2.07 10.22 31.63
N TYR A 612 -3.25 10.60 31.14
CA TYR A 612 -4.51 10.31 31.83
C TYR A 612 -4.79 8.80 31.90
N THR A 613 -4.48 8.06 30.86
CA THR A 613 -4.65 6.60 30.84
C THR A 613 -3.73 5.87 31.84
N LEU A 614 -2.46 6.32 31.95
CA LEU A 614 -1.47 5.68 32.79
C LEU A 614 -1.51 6.13 34.27
N ALA A 615 -1.83 7.41 34.53
CA ALA A 615 -1.77 8.01 35.86
C ALA A 615 -2.94 8.98 36.10
N PRO A 616 -4.22 8.54 36.04
CA PRO A 616 -5.38 9.42 36.11
C PRO A 616 -5.42 10.28 37.36
N LYS A 617 -5.10 9.71 38.54
CA LYS A 617 -5.09 10.45 39.81
C LYS A 617 -4.06 11.60 39.83
N ALA A 618 -2.89 11.40 39.22
CA ALA A 618 -1.86 12.46 39.16
C ALA A 618 -2.30 13.57 38.22
N VAL A 619 -2.89 13.23 37.05
CA VAL A 619 -3.42 14.20 36.12
C VAL A 619 -4.59 14.99 36.73
N ASP A 620 -5.49 14.34 37.49
CA ASP A 620 -6.58 15.02 38.21
C ASP A 620 -6.05 16.05 39.23
N GLN A 621 -4.94 15.77 39.92
CA GLN A 621 -4.32 16.74 40.82
C GLN A 621 -3.76 17.95 40.04
N ILE A 622 -3.13 17.73 38.88
CA ILE A 622 -2.63 18.79 38.01
C ILE A 622 -3.81 19.65 37.50
N LEU A 623 -4.87 19.01 37.01
CA LEU A 623 -6.07 19.71 36.52
C LEU A 623 -6.78 20.48 37.66
N SER A 624 -6.82 19.93 38.88
CA SER A 624 -7.35 20.61 40.06
C SER A 624 -6.51 21.84 40.44
N ALA A 625 -5.19 21.76 40.36
CA ALA A 625 -4.31 22.92 40.56
C ALA A 625 -4.58 23.99 39.49
N ALA A 626 -4.67 23.57 38.19
CA ALA A 626 -5.01 24.46 37.08
C ALA A 626 -6.41 25.12 37.31
N TYR A 627 -7.38 24.37 37.82
CA TYR A 627 -8.69 24.93 38.16
C TYR A 627 -8.61 26.08 39.18
N LYS A 628 -7.71 26.02 40.15
CA LYS A 628 -7.51 27.06 41.16
C LYS A 628 -6.78 28.28 40.60
N VAL A 629 -5.78 28.06 39.74
CA VAL A 629 -4.97 29.15 39.16
C VAL A 629 -5.73 29.94 38.10
N PHE A 630 -6.62 29.30 37.34
CA PHE A 630 -7.38 29.94 36.26
C PHE A 630 -8.85 30.17 36.63
N PRO A 631 -9.23 31.30 37.22
CA PRO A 631 -10.60 31.57 37.66
C PRO A 631 -11.58 31.66 36.47
N ASP A 632 -12.86 31.69 36.78
CA ASP A 632 -13.91 31.98 35.81
C ASP A 632 -13.79 33.41 35.30
N SER A 633 -13.94 33.62 33.99
CA SER A 633 -13.87 34.93 33.34
C SER A 633 -15.04 35.82 33.72
N ALA A 634 -14.87 37.17 33.63
CA ALA A 634 -15.93 38.12 33.84
C ALA A 634 -17.17 37.81 32.98
N ALA A 635 -16.96 37.43 31.72
CA ALA A 635 -18.03 37.00 30.81
C ALA A 635 -18.80 35.76 31.33
N SER A 636 -18.14 34.82 32.01
CA SER A 636 -18.79 33.64 32.59
C SER A 636 -19.59 33.97 33.86
N LYS A 637 -19.21 35.03 34.56
CA LYS A 637 -19.90 35.57 35.74
C LYS A 637 -21.05 36.53 35.40
N GLY A 638 -21.20 36.91 34.11
CA GLY A 638 -22.18 37.91 33.66
C GLY A 638 -21.80 39.36 34.01
N THR A 639 -20.54 39.60 34.38
CA THR A 639 -20.00 40.92 34.68
C THR A 639 -19.04 41.34 33.56
N ALA A 640 -19.30 42.46 32.91
CA ALA A 640 -18.34 43.04 31.95
C ALA A 640 -17.25 43.79 32.73
N ASP A 641 -16.04 43.27 32.76
CA ASP A 641 -14.86 43.97 33.26
C ASP A 641 -13.89 44.25 32.10
N PRO A 642 -13.83 45.51 31.64
CA PRO A 642 -12.91 45.92 30.56
C PRO A 642 -11.44 45.77 30.95
N ASN A 643 -11.12 45.69 32.25
CA ASN A 643 -9.77 45.69 32.80
C ASN A 643 -9.32 44.32 33.35
N GLU A 644 -9.94 43.24 32.94
CA GLU A 644 -9.52 41.89 33.32
C GLU A 644 -8.12 41.58 32.74
N HIS A 645 -7.07 41.69 33.58
CA HIS A 645 -5.71 41.35 33.23
C HIS A 645 -5.36 39.94 33.75
N ALA A 646 -4.52 39.20 33.00
CA ALA A 646 -4.02 37.92 33.46
C ALA A 646 -3.12 38.11 34.70
N SER A 647 -3.24 37.25 35.73
CA SER A 647 -2.36 37.27 36.89
C SER A 647 -0.92 36.91 36.53
N THR A 648 0.04 37.30 37.39
CA THR A 648 1.46 37.00 37.19
C THR A 648 1.72 35.51 37.10
N GLU A 649 0.98 34.68 37.88
CA GLU A 649 1.09 33.22 37.81
C GLU A 649 0.54 32.65 36.50
N GLN A 650 -0.53 33.23 35.96
CA GLN A 650 -1.12 32.85 34.67
C GLN A 650 -0.16 33.17 33.52
N VAL A 651 0.48 34.35 33.56
CA VAL A 651 1.47 34.77 32.59
C VAL A 651 2.73 33.87 32.68
N ALA A 652 3.19 33.53 33.88
CA ALA A 652 4.33 32.63 34.09
C ALA A 652 4.06 31.24 33.54
N LEU A 653 2.86 30.68 33.80
CA LEU A 653 2.49 29.37 33.27
C LEU A 653 2.34 29.37 31.74
N ALA A 654 1.77 30.44 31.17
CA ALA A 654 1.69 30.62 29.72
C ALA A 654 3.10 30.71 29.08
N HIS A 655 4.05 31.37 29.75
CA HIS A 655 5.43 31.41 29.32
C HIS A 655 6.14 30.03 29.38
N LEU A 656 5.86 29.22 30.39
CA LEU A 656 6.36 27.84 30.49
C LEU A 656 5.82 26.96 29.34
N MET A 657 4.63 27.27 28.84
CA MET A 657 4.04 26.58 27.68
C MET A 657 4.52 27.13 26.33
N ARG A 658 5.24 28.28 26.29
CA ARG A 658 5.86 28.79 25.07
C ARG A 658 6.98 27.87 24.65
N GLY A 659 6.85 27.23 23.49
CA GLY A 659 7.78 26.23 22.96
C GLY A 659 7.23 24.82 22.98
N VAL A 660 6.07 24.60 23.56
CA VAL A 660 5.29 23.40 23.28
C VAL A 660 4.70 23.56 21.88
N HIS A 661 5.37 23.00 20.88
CA HIS A 661 4.84 22.98 19.53
C HIS A 661 3.61 22.06 19.49
N TRP A 662 2.50 22.64 19.06
CA TRP A 662 1.23 21.96 18.88
C TRP A 662 1.30 20.85 17.84
#